data_eb0e56902946ee200db67b5a7cfbbbfe
#
_entry.id   eb0e56902946ee200db67b5a7cfbbbfe
#
_cell.length_a   1.000
_cell.length_b   1.000
_cell.length_c   1.000
_cell.angle_alpha   90.00
_cell.angle_beta   90.00
_cell.angle_gamma   90.00
#
_symmetry.space_group_name_H-M   'P 1'
#
loop_
_entity.id
_entity.type
_entity.pdbx_description
1 polymer ?
#
loop_
_entity_poly.entity_id
_entity_poly.type
_entity_poly.pdbx_seq_one_letter_code
_entity_poly.pdbx_strand_id
1 'polypeptide(L)'
;MKNKEYIDIVGAKAHNLKNASLSIPRNQFVVVTGLSGSGKSSLAFDTIYAEGQRRYMDTLSTYAKHFMGILEKPDVESITGLSPIIAIEQKTTGNNPRSTVGTITEIYDFLRLLYARASIAYSPQTGKEMVRYSDEQIVSLIMENYAGRKCYLMAPIVRGRKGHYKELLEQMRKRGYTQMRIDGQLCELNEIDALDRYKAHFIELVVDRLKPSLKDEKRIKDSVMSALNLGKGSVAIMDMETEEVHHYSKHLVCPDTGLSLAEPAPHSFSFNSPQGYCPHCKGLGMIVNIDVDTIIPDRSVSIADGGIVPLGKIRETRKFDIIRSIARKYGISLYDPIEELPDEVISLIIFGSDELFRVGEGTSSEMVSFPGIVGDINEKIVCPVCGGTRLNKETTYFKIDGKTISEVAAMEITQLSEWLHSLDGVFAKRESLIARDILKELKDRVGFLLDVGLDYLSLDRATASLSGGESQRIRLATQIGSKLVNVLYILDEPSIGLHQRDNRKLIASLKKLRDEGNSVMVVEHDAETMMAADWLVDVGPGAGNDGGHICLSAPLDVLLGDCRSESATTGTELPADAEASVDPQSGLYSARRSICREDADKMIVGHSATLDYLTGRKAIEAPTRRRKGNGQTLGIRGARGNNLKSVDVDFPLGMLIGIAGVSGSGKSSIINETLMPVLKNRFYNAKLQPLPYDEIVGIENIDKLIEIDQSPIGRTPRSNPATFTGVFNDIRNLFEATPDAKIRGYKAGRFSFNVPGGRCEECKGAGIKVIEMNFLPSVNVVCNECRGRRYKSDTLAVKYKGKNINDVLEMPISEAYEFFETIPSIAQKLKALVDVGLGYVRLGQSAVTLSGGESQRMKLAAELAKKGTGNTLYILDEPTTGLHFDDIKVLLGVMQQLVDQGNTVIVIEHNLDILKSVDYIFDMGPEGGKAGGLIVAEGTPEQLSSNPDSVTGPFLAEVL
;
A
#
# COMPACT_ATOMS: atom_id res chain seq x y z
N MET A 1 -24.14 32.44 12.56
CA MET A 1 -23.25 31.95 13.62
C MET A 1 -21.92 32.63 13.42
N LYS A 2 -21.36 33.34 14.43
CA LYS A 2 -19.99 33.87 14.36
C LYS A 2 -19.07 32.69 14.18
N ASN A 3 -18.23 32.67 13.13
CA ASN A 3 -17.18 31.67 12.98
C ASN A 3 -16.30 31.75 14.23
N LYS A 4 -16.28 30.66 15.02
CA LYS A 4 -15.34 30.53 16.12
C LYS A 4 -13.93 30.42 15.53
N GLU A 5 -13.00 31.21 16.04
CA GLU A 5 -11.59 31.20 15.61
C GLU A 5 -10.82 29.99 16.15
N TYR A 6 -11.39 29.27 17.14
CA TYR A 6 -10.76 28.15 17.86
C TYR A 6 -11.65 26.91 17.89
N ILE A 7 -11.01 25.77 17.96
CA ILE A 7 -11.60 24.49 18.36
C ILE A 7 -11.33 24.36 19.86
N ASP A 8 -12.38 24.45 20.68
CA ASP A 8 -12.27 24.35 22.14
C ASP A 8 -12.62 22.94 22.57
N ILE A 9 -11.70 22.29 23.25
CA ILE A 9 -11.82 20.93 23.81
C ILE A 9 -11.80 21.07 25.32
N VAL A 10 -12.80 20.52 25.98
CA VAL A 10 -12.94 20.57 27.44
C VAL A 10 -13.10 19.16 27.97
N GLY A 11 -12.24 18.79 28.91
CA GLY A 11 -12.38 17.59 29.70
C GLY A 11 -12.22 16.28 28.91
N ALA A 12 -11.24 16.16 28.02
CA ALA A 12 -10.95 14.92 27.29
C ALA A 12 -10.32 13.87 28.23
N LYS A 13 -10.92 12.66 28.27
CA LYS A 13 -10.54 11.53 29.16
C LYS A 13 -10.34 10.22 28.40
N ALA A 14 -10.27 10.24 27.06
CA ALA A 14 -10.07 9.05 26.26
C ALA A 14 -8.74 8.38 26.59
N HIS A 15 -8.77 7.08 26.85
CA HIS A 15 -7.61 6.24 27.18
C HIS A 15 -6.79 6.78 28.38
N ASN A 16 -5.58 7.31 28.10
CA ASN A 16 -4.69 7.84 29.15
C ASN A 16 -4.81 9.35 29.35
N LEU A 17 -5.69 10.06 28.61
CA LEU A 17 -5.88 11.49 28.79
C LEU A 17 -6.48 11.81 30.17
N LYS A 18 -5.92 12.80 30.85
CA LYS A 18 -6.25 13.18 32.21
C LYS A 18 -7.01 14.51 32.25
N ASN A 19 -8.29 14.48 31.82
CA ASN A 19 -9.14 15.65 31.79
C ASN A 19 -8.52 16.81 30.98
N ALA A 20 -7.94 16.47 29.83
CA ALA A 20 -7.21 17.42 29.01
C ALA A 20 -8.16 18.47 28.41
N SER A 21 -7.80 19.75 28.58
CA SER A 21 -8.57 20.87 28.03
C SER A 21 -7.60 21.80 27.29
N LEU A 22 -7.96 22.18 26.04
CA LEU A 22 -7.14 23.08 25.23
C LEU A 22 -7.98 23.76 24.15
N SER A 23 -7.49 24.89 23.65
CA SER A 23 -8.04 25.60 22.48
C SER A 23 -7.03 25.58 21.34
N ILE A 24 -7.46 25.09 20.18
CA ILE A 24 -6.63 24.95 18.98
C ILE A 24 -7.13 25.94 17.93
N PRO A 25 -6.23 26.79 17.36
CA PRO A 25 -6.65 27.74 16.35
C PRO A 25 -7.08 27.07 15.06
N ARG A 26 -8.08 27.62 14.38
CA ARG A 26 -8.53 27.17 13.05
C ARG A 26 -7.71 27.83 11.95
N ASN A 27 -7.71 27.20 10.77
CA ASN A 27 -7.00 27.67 9.58
C ASN A 27 -5.50 27.87 9.84
N GLN A 28 -4.93 26.99 10.67
CA GLN A 28 -3.50 26.95 10.96
C GLN A 28 -2.96 25.54 10.80
N PHE A 29 -1.64 25.45 10.65
CA PHE A 29 -0.90 24.20 10.66
C PHE A 29 -0.46 23.91 12.09
N VAL A 30 -1.15 22.95 12.72
CA VAL A 30 -0.97 22.55 14.12
C VAL A 30 -0.25 21.23 14.19
N VAL A 31 0.83 21.14 14.95
CA VAL A 31 1.52 19.88 15.23
C VAL A 31 1.25 19.44 16.66
N VAL A 32 0.80 18.18 16.82
CA VAL A 32 0.62 17.51 18.12
C VAL A 32 1.78 16.54 18.31
N THR A 33 2.60 16.75 19.33
CA THR A 33 3.81 16.00 19.62
C THR A 33 3.84 15.48 21.05
N GLY A 34 4.94 14.83 21.45
CA GLY A 34 5.18 14.26 22.76
C GLY A 34 5.74 12.84 22.72
N LEU A 35 6.07 12.27 23.86
CA LEU A 35 6.62 10.91 23.97
C LEU A 35 5.70 9.84 23.38
N SER A 36 6.25 8.72 22.93
CA SER A 36 5.45 7.56 22.52
C SER A 36 4.58 7.08 23.68
N GLY A 37 3.26 6.89 23.43
CA GLY A 37 2.30 6.52 24.48
C GLY A 37 1.88 7.66 25.40
N SER A 38 2.21 8.93 25.10
CA SER A 38 1.78 10.09 25.91
C SER A 38 0.30 10.46 25.78
N GLY A 39 -0.39 10.01 24.72
CA GLY A 39 -1.81 10.29 24.46
C GLY A 39 -2.09 11.16 23.25
N LYS A 40 -1.11 11.40 22.36
CA LYS A 40 -1.28 12.18 21.13
C LYS A 40 -2.41 11.67 20.24
N SER A 41 -2.35 10.38 19.88
CA SER A 41 -3.36 9.74 19.03
C SER A 41 -4.71 9.69 19.73
N SER A 42 -4.73 9.50 21.07
CA SER A 42 -5.97 9.57 21.86
C SER A 42 -6.63 10.96 21.79
N LEU A 43 -5.85 12.04 21.77
CA LEU A 43 -6.36 13.39 21.58
C LEU A 43 -6.86 13.61 20.14
N ALA A 44 -6.01 13.33 19.14
CA ALA A 44 -6.28 13.66 17.74
C ALA A 44 -7.36 12.74 17.13
N PHE A 45 -7.24 11.42 17.31
CA PHE A 45 -8.10 10.43 16.66
C PHE A 45 -9.24 9.95 17.55
N ASP A 46 -8.95 9.48 18.78
CA ASP A 46 -9.99 8.90 19.64
C ASP A 46 -10.89 9.96 20.30
N THR A 47 -10.49 11.24 20.28
CA THR A 47 -11.29 12.34 20.82
C THR A 47 -11.81 13.26 19.73
N ILE A 48 -10.93 14.00 19.02
CA ILE A 48 -11.34 15.05 18.06
C ILE A 48 -11.98 14.42 16.81
N TYR A 49 -11.29 13.48 16.17
CA TYR A 49 -11.82 12.80 14.98
C TYR A 49 -13.07 11.99 15.28
N ALA A 50 -13.07 11.22 16.37
CA ALA A 50 -14.21 10.39 16.77
C ALA A 50 -15.47 11.24 17.00
N GLU A 51 -15.36 12.39 17.67
CA GLU A 51 -16.50 13.31 17.88
C GLU A 51 -16.96 13.95 16.56
N GLY A 52 -16.04 14.33 15.68
CA GLY A 52 -16.39 14.88 14.37
C GLY A 52 -17.09 13.86 13.48
N GLN A 53 -16.61 12.63 13.47
CA GLN A 53 -17.23 11.52 12.75
C GLN A 53 -18.63 11.22 13.31
N ARG A 54 -18.78 11.18 14.66
CA ARG A 54 -20.08 11.00 15.31
C ARG A 54 -21.07 12.09 14.90
N ARG A 55 -20.67 13.37 14.91
CA ARG A 55 -21.52 14.48 14.47
C ARG A 55 -21.92 14.37 13.01
N TYR A 56 -20.98 13.97 12.14
CA TYR A 56 -21.30 13.72 10.74
C TYR A 56 -22.35 12.62 10.58
N MET A 57 -22.16 11.50 11.29
CA MET A 57 -23.13 10.39 11.31
C MET A 57 -24.51 10.83 11.84
N ASP A 58 -24.55 11.76 12.79
CA ASP A 58 -25.81 12.31 13.31
C ASP A 58 -26.61 13.10 12.27
N THR A 59 -25.99 13.58 11.20
CA THR A 59 -26.66 14.27 10.09
C THR A 59 -27.31 13.29 9.10
N LEU A 60 -26.93 12.01 9.13
CA LEU A 60 -27.44 10.99 8.19
C LEU A 60 -28.86 10.55 8.56
N SER A 61 -29.57 9.98 7.56
CA SER A 61 -30.90 9.44 7.77
C SER A 61 -30.91 8.29 8.78
N THR A 62 -32.05 8.07 9.45
CA THR A 62 -32.23 6.98 10.42
C THR A 62 -31.91 5.60 9.82
N TYR A 63 -32.22 5.42 8.54
CA TYR A 63 -31.91 4.19 7.79
C TYR A 63 -30.38 3.99 7.66
N ALA A 64 -29.65 5.02 7.26
CA ALA A 64 -28.19 4.97 7.18
C ALA A 64 -27.54 4.71 8.54
N LYS A 65 -28.03 5.35 9.61
CA LYS A 65 -27.57 5.11 11.00
C LYS A 65 -27.74 3.66 11.43
N HIS A 66 -28.87 3.04 11.07
CA HIS A 66 -29.14 1.64 11.41
C HIS A 66 -28.17 0.67 10.71
N PHE A 67 -27.75 1.00 9.47
CA PHE A 67 -26.79 0.19 8.72
C PHE A 67 -25.34 0.38 9.18
N MET A 68 -24.97 1.60 9.57
CA MET A 68 -23.58 1.96 9.89
C MET A 68 -23.25 1.80 11.40
N GLY A 69 -24.25 1.46 12.21
CA GLY A 69 -24.08 1.36 13.67
C GLY A 69 -24.07 2.71 14.38
N ILE A 70 -24.29 2.69 15.70
CA ILE A 70 -24.23 3.87 16.56
C ILE A 70 -22.77 4.02 17.02
N LEU A 71 -22.11 5.11 16.66
CA LEU A 71 -20.81 5.45 17.21
C LEU A 71 -20.96 5.92 18.66
N GLU A 72 -20.16 5.35 19.55
CA GLU A 72 -20.12 5.79 20.95
C GLU A 72 -19.57 7.22 21.02
N LYS A 73 -20.11 8.02 21.94
CA LYS A 73 -19.56 9.36 22.22
C LYS A 73 -18.18 9.19 22.86
N PRO A 74 -17.13 9.85 22.34
CA PRO A 74 -15.83 9.84 23.03
C PRO A 74 -15.97 10.43 24.44
N ASP A 75 -15.10 9.98 25.35
CA ASP A 75 -15.09 10.45 26.74
C ASP A 75 -14.49 11.86 26.80
N VAL A 76 -15.34 12.84 26.52
CA VAL A 76 -15.04 14.28 26.52
C VAL A 76 -16.27 15.06 26.97
N GLU A 77 -16.07 16.07 27.79
CA GLU A 77 -17.19 16.90 28.29
C GLU A 77 -17.82 17.69 27.12
N SER A 78 -17.04 18.46 26.40
CA SER A 78 -17.51 19.16 25.22
C SER A 78 -16.39 19.47 24.21
N ILE A 79 -16.74 19.49 22.92
CA ILE A 79 -15.89 20.04 21.85
C ILE A 79 -16.73 21.04 21.05
N THR A 80 -16.23 22.25 20.87
CA THR A 80 -16.91 23.29 20.11
C THR A 80 -15.99 23.82 18.99
N GLY A 81 -16.56 24.41 17.93
CA GLY A 81 -15.79 24.96 16.82
C GLY A 81 -15.30 23.97 15.77
N LEU A 82 -15.69 22.67 15.84
CA LEU A 82 -15.30 21.67 14.86
C LEU A 82 -15.84 21.99 13.46
N SER A 83 -14.97 21.92 12.47
CA SER A 83 -15.30 21.80 11.04
C SER A 83 -15.60 20.34 10.67
N PRO A 84 -16.08 20.05 9.45
CA PRO A 84 -16.02 18.69 8.90
C PRO A 84 -14.58 18.16 8.98
N ILE A 85 -14.42 16.87 9.33
CA ILE A 85 -13.11 16.29 9.62
C ILE A 85 -12.77 15.20 8.61
N ILE A 86 -11.53 15.20 8.12
CA ILE A 86 -10.96 14.14 7.31
C ILE A 86 -9.70 13.64 8.01
N ALA A 87 -9.69 12.35 8.36
CA ALA A 87 -8.51 11.71 8.92
C ALA A 87 -7.75 10.89 7.87
N ILE A 88 -6.44 11.00 7.89
CA ILE A 88 -5.53 10.28 7.02
C ILE A 88 -4.57 9.47 7.91
N GLU A 89 -5.02 8.25 8.25
CA GLU A 89 -4.26 7.30 9.05
C GLU A 89 -3.26 6.51 8.21
N GLN A 90 -2.23 5.99 8.86
CA GLN A 90 -1.17 5.18 8.25
C GLN A 90 -1.63 3.76 7.83
N LYS A 91 -2.78 3.28 8.33
CA LYS A 91 -3.24 1.92 8.05
C LYS A 91 -3.39 1.67 6.54
N THR A 92 -2.73 0.63 6.07
CA THR A 92 -2.80 0.18 4.68
C THR A 92 -4.24 -0.18 4.31
N THR A 93 -4.73 0.44 3.26
CA THR A 93 -6.04 0.12 2.67
C THR A 93 -6.01 -1.28 2.07
N GLY A 94 -6.99 -2.05 2.44
CA GLY A 94 -7.44 -3.36 1.97
C GLY A 94 -6.59 -4.13 0.95
N ASN A 95 -6.44 -5.42 1.19
CA ASN A 95 -5.77 -6.40 0.32
C ASN A 95 -6.50 -6.66 -1.02
N ASN A 96 -7.14 -5.65 -1.63
CA ASN A 96 -7.80 -5.85 -2.92
C ASN A 96 -6.73 -5.88 -4.04
N PRO A 97 -6.49 -7.03 -4.69
CA PRO A 97 -5.45 -7.17 -5.70
C PRO A 97 -5.71 -6.36 -6.98
N ARG A 98 -6.90 -5.80 -7.13
CA ARG A 98 -7.28 -4.96 -8.27
C ARG A 98 -7.06 -3.47 -8.02
N SER A 99 -6.83 -3.05 -6.78
CA SER A 99 -6.56 -1.65 -6.47
C SER A 99 -5.15 -1.25 -6.90
N THR A 100 -5.03 -0.14 -7.60
CA THR A 100 -3.77 0.45 -8.06
C THR A 100 -3.70 1.93 -7.67
N VAL A 101 -2.51 2.52 -7.74
CA VAL A 101 -2.31 3.96 -7.55
C VAL A 101 -3.29 4.75 -8.41
N GLY A 102 -3.39 4.42 -9.71
CA GLY A 102 -4.28 5.11 -10.65
C GLY A 102 -5.76 5.01 -10.30
N THR A 103 -6.21 3.89 -9.68
CA THR A 103 -7.63 3.74 -9.29
C THR A 103 -7.97 4.46 -7.99
N ILE A 104 -7.05 4.55 -7.03
CA ILE A 104 -7.29 5.27 -5.77
C ILE A 104 -7.27 6.78 -6.00
N THR A 105 -6.39 7.26 -6.88
CA THR A 105 -6.28 8.68 -7.23
C THR A 105 -7.32 9.12 -8.25
N GLU A 106 -8.13 8.21 -8.77
CA GLU A 106 -9.09 8.41 -9.86
C GLU A 106 -8.44 8.86 -11.20
N ILE A 107 -7.11 8.99 -11.26
CA ILE A 107 -6.38 9.39 -12.47
C ILE A 107 -6.66 8.40 -13.61
N TYR A 108 -6.71 7.09 -13.30
CA TYR A 108 -7.01 6.06 -14.29
C TYR A 108 -8.42 6.19 -14.87
N ASP A 109 -9.40 6.71 -14.11
CA ASP A 109 -10.76 6.93 -14.60
C ASP A 109 -10.81 8.06 -15.63
N PHE A 110 -10.04 9.13 -15.40
CA PHE A 110 -9.88 10.20 -16.39
C PHE A 110 -9.09 9.74 -17.63
N LEU A 111 -8.06 8.92 -17.46
CA LEU A 111 -7.33 8.32 -18.59
C LEU A 111 -8.25 7.44 -19.45
N ARG A 112 -9.08 6.59 -18.84
CA ARG A 112 -10.07 5.78 -19.58
C ARG A 112 -11.04 6.65 -20.36
N LEU A 113 -11.47 7.76 -19.79
CA LEU A 113 -12.34 8.73 -20.47
C LEU A 113 -11.62 9.41 -21.63
N LEU A 114 -10.35 9.81 -21.44
CA LEU A 114 -9.52 10.41 -22.47
C LEU A 114 -9.33 9.43 -23.65
N TYR A 115 -8.94 8.18 -23.37
CA TYR A 115 -8.77 7.16 -24.41
C TYR A 115 -10.08 6.83 -25.14
N ALA A 116 -11.19 6.75 -24.45
CA ALA A 116 -12.49 6.50 -25.07
C ALA A 116 -12.96 7.64 -26.01
N ARG A 117 -12.45 8.86 -25.79
CA ARG A 117 -12.93 10.04 -26.52
C ARG A 117 -11.95 10.59 -27.56
N ALA A 118 -10.66 10.41 -27.33
CA ALA A 118 -9.61 11.07 -28.11
C ALA A 118 -8.53 10.11 -28.66
N SER A 119 -8.62 8.80 -28.43
CA SER A 119 -7.65 7.86 -28.99
C SER A 119 -7.89 7.59 -30.47
N ILE A 120 -6.81 7.33 -31.18
CA ILE A 120 -6.81 6.87 -32.56
C ILE A 120 -6.74 5.34 -32.56
N ALA A 121 -7.60 4.70 -33.34
CA ALA A 121 -7.63 3.25 -33.50
C ALA A 121 -6.72 2.82 -34.66
N TYR A 122 -5.93 1.78 -34.43
CA TYR A 122 -5.05 1.19 -35.45
C TYR A 122 -5.46 -0.25 -35.80
N SER A 123 -5.37 -0.60 -37.07
CA SER A 123 -5.70 -1.95 -37.54
C SER A 123 -4.68 -2.97 -37.00
N PRO A 124 -5.12 -4.06 -36.35
CA PRO A 124 -4.21 -5.11 -35.89
C PRO A 124 -3.53 -5.90 -37.01
N GLN A 125 -4.02 -5.80 -38.23
CA GLN A 125 -3.51 -6.51 -39.40
C GLN A 125 -2.52 -5.67 -40.21
N THR A 126 -2.82 -4.40 -40.43
CA THR A 126 -2.04 -3.51 -41.29
C THR A 126 -1.24 -2.46 -40.56
N GLY A 127 -1.55 -2.23 -39.26
CA GLY A 127 -0.97 -1.13 -38.48
C GLY A 127 -1.41 0.27 -38.90
N LYS A 128 -2.28 0.39 -39.92
CA LYS A 128 -2.79 1.67 -40.40
C LYS A 128 -3.92 2.19 -39.50
N GLU A 129 -4.10 3.50 -39.50
CA GLU A 129 -5.18 4.17 -38.78
C GLU A 129 -6.56 3.73 -39.34
N MET A 130 -7.47 3.44 -38.41
CA MET A 130 -8.85 3.10 -38.72
C MET A 130 -9.70 4.36 -38.80
N VAL A 131 -10.55 4.43 -39.80
CA VAL A 131 -11.35 5.61 -40.09
C VAL A 131 -12.84 5.32 -39.96
N ARG A 132 -13.60 6.35 -39.73
CA ARG A 132 -15.08 6.34 -39.82
C ARG A 132 -15.54 7.48 -40.72
N TYR A 133 -16.56 7.23 -41.45
CA TYR A 133 -17.11 8.21 -42.40
C TYR A 133 -18.56 8.55 -42.09
N SER A 134 -18.96 9.77 -42.32
CA SER A 134 -20.40 10.10 -42.38
C SER A 134 -21.06 9.60 -43.68
N ASP A 135 -22.39 9.53 -43.69
CA ASP A 135 -23.13 9.11 -44.89
C ASP A 135 -22.75 9.96 -46.11
N GLU A 136 -22.62 11.28 -45.90
CA GLU A 136 -22.24 12.20 -46.97
C GLU A 136 -20.80 11.98 -47.43
N GLN A 137 -19.90 11.76 -46.51
CA GLN A 137 -18.48 11.47 -46.84
C GLN A 137 -18.34 10.16 -47.62
N ILE A 138 -19.07 9.08 -47.22
CA ILE A 138 -19.07 7.83 -47.98
C ILE A 138 -19.52 8.04 -49.41
N VAL A 139 -20.64 8.77 -49.63
CA VAL A 139 -21.12 9.07 -50.97
C VAL A 139 -20.13 9.90 -51.75
N SER A 140 -19.54 10.97 -51.17
CA SER A 140 -18.55 11.81 -51.83
C SER A 140 -17.30 11.03 -52.24
N LEU A 141 -16.76 10.21 -51.37
CA LEU A 141 -15.56 9.38 -51.62
C LEU A 141 -15.84 8.33 -52.76
N ILE A 142 -17.00 7.74 -52.76
CA ILE A 142 -17.39 6.81 -53.80
C ILE A 142 -17.50 7.57 -55.15
N MET A 143 -18.08 8.75 -55.15
CA MET A 143 -18.25 9.59 -56.36
C MET A 143 -16.89 10.07 -56.91
N GLU A 144 -15.95 10.42 -56.00
CA GLU A 144 -14.60 10.88 -56.41
C GLU A 144 -13.68 9.74 -56.85
N ASN A 145 -13.57 8.68 -56.05
CA ASN A 145 -12.58 7.62 -56.29
C ASN A 145 -12.98 6.68 -57.45
N TYR A 146 -14.27 6.55 -57.72
CA TYR A 146 -14.80 5.61 -58.76
C TYR A 146 -15.49 6.30 -59.90
N ALA A 147 -15.28 7.61 -60.11
CA ALA A 147 -15.86 8.36 -61.17
C ALA A 147 -15.62 7.69 -62.58
N GLY A 148 -16.68 7.31 -63.25
CA GLY A 148 -16.63 6.68 -64.57
C GLY A 148 -16.23 5.21 -64.62
N ARG A 149 -15.85 4.60 -63.48
CA ARG A 149 -15.48 3.18 -63.39
C ARG A 149 -16.71 2.31 -63.09
N LYS A 150 -16.72 1.08 -63.58
CA LYS A 150 -17.74 0.10 -63.23
C LYS A 150 -17.37 -0.56 -61.89
N CYS A 151 -18.27 -0.55 -60.91
CA CYS A 151 -18.02 -1.12 -59.60
C CYS A 151 -19.24 -1.85 -59.04
N TYR A 152 -18.98 -2.83 -58.21
CA TYR A 152 -19.98 -3.46 -57.37
C TYR A 152 -20.08 -2.72 -56.01
N LEU A 153 -21.30 -2.33 -55.62
CA LEU A 153 -21.62 -1.84 -54.31
C LEU A 153 -22.10 -3.01 -53.46
N MET A 154 -21.41 -3.31 -52.38
CA MET A 154 -21.63 -4.51 -51.56
C MET A 154 -21.94 -4.14 -50.10
N ALA A 155 -22.80 -4.92 -49.48
CA ALA A 155 -23.11 -4.84 -48.07
C ALA A 155 -22.47 -6.01 -47.32
N PRO A 156 -21.51 -5.80 -46.43
CA PRO A 156 -20.92 -6.86 -45.63
C PRO A 156 -21.92 -7.35 -44.57
N ILE A 157 -22.41 -8.59 -44.70
CA ILE A 157 -23.43 -9.18 -43.82
C ILE A 157 -22.82 -10.08 -42.79
N VAL A 158 -21.79 -10.87 -43.15
CA VAL A 158 -21.07 -11.78 -42.25
C VAL A 158 -19.56 -11.49 -42.32
N ARG A 159 -18.90 -11.38 -41.16
CA ARG A 159 -17.48 -11.08 -41.07
C ARG A 159 -16.77 -12.10 -40.16
N GLY A 160 -16.07 -13.05 -40.76
CA GLY A 160 -15.23 -14.02 -40.06
C GLY A 160 -15.94 -14.88 -39.02
N ARG A 161 -17.20 -15.28 -39.30
CA ARG A 161 -17.98 -16.14 -38.40
C ARG A 161 -18.22 -17.52 -39.00
N LYS A 162 -18.12 -18.56 -38.17
CA LYS A 162 -18.43 -19.95 -38.53
C LYS A 162 -19.96 -20.12 -38.66
N GLY A 163 -20.37 -20.95 -39.63
CA GLY A 163 -21.80 -21.22 -39.82
C GLY A 163 -22.11 -21.68 -41.24
N HIS A 164 -23.20 -22.43 -41.44
CA HIS A 164 -23.58 -22.92 -42.76
C HIS A 164 -24.42 -21.91 -43.59
N TYR A 165 -24.95 -20.87 -42.94
CA TYR A 165 -25.69 -19.73 -43.51
C TYR A 165 -26.83 -20.00 -44.49
N LYS A 166 -27.37 -21.23 -44.52
CA LYS A 166 -28.46 -21.64 -45.44
C LYS A 166 -29.64 -20.71 -45.38
N GLU A 167 -30.14 -20.40 -44.18
CA GLU A 167 -31.30 -19.53 -43.98
C GLU A 167 -31.04 -18.10 -44.48
N LEU A 168 -29.82 -17.57 -44.25
CA LEU A 168 -29.41 -16.25 -44.73
C LEU A 168 -29.44 -16.20 -46.28
N LEU A 169 -28.87 -17.23 -46.93
CA LEU A 169 -28.82 -17.35 -48.39
C LEU A 169 -30.23 -17.40 -48.96
N GLU A 170 -31.13 -18.23 -48.43
CA GLU A 170 -32.54 -18.31 -48.82
C GLU A 170 -33.30 -16.97 -48.61
N GLN A 171 -33.05 -16.28 -47.50
CA GLN A 171 -33.68 -15.00 -47.21
C GLN A 171 -33.26 -13.91 -48.21
N MET A 172 -31.97 -13.91 -48.64
CA MET A 172 -31.48 -12.95 -49.61
C MET A 172 -32.01 -13.27 -51.03
N ARG A 173 -32.15 -14.55 -51.42
CA ARG A 173 -32.84 -14.95 -52.66
C ARG A 173 -34.28 -14.49 -52.69
N LYS A 174 -35.04 -14.66 -51.61
CA LYS A 174 -36.43 -14.20 -51.47
C LYS A 174 -36.59 -12.68 -51.61
N ARG A 175 -35.52 -11.93 -51.23
CA ARG A 175 -35.48 -10.47 -51.41
C ARG A 175 -35.07 -10.01 -52.78
N GLY A 176 -34.76 -10.94 -53.71
CA GLY A 176 -34.45 -10.65 -55.12
C GLY A 176 -32.98 -10.35 -55.43
N TYR A 177 -32.07 -10.60 -54.47
CA TYR A 177 -30.65 -10.46 -54.74
C TYR A 177 -30.13 -11.66 -55.53
N THR A 178 -29.19 -11.42 -56.46
CA THR A 178 -28.67 -12.43 -57.40
C THR A 178 -27.23 -12.82 -57.10
N GLN A 179 -26.40 -11.93 -56.53
CA GLN A 179 -24.97 -12.13 -56.37
C GLN A 179 -24.48 -11.80 -54.92
N MET A 180 -23.51 -12.55 -54.51
CA MET A 180 -22.76 -12.33 -53.29
C MET A 180 -21.25 -12.56 -53.52
N ARG A 181 -20.43 -11.89 -52.73
CA ARG A 181 -19.00 -12.20 -52.64
C ARG A 181 -18.78 -13.00 -51.33
N ILE A 182 -18.30 -14.23 -51.48
CA ILE A 182 -18.09 -15.17 -50.36
C ILE A 182 -16.60 -15.55 -50.32
N ASP A 183 -15.99 -15.30 -49.18
CA ASP A 183 -14.54 -15.56 -48.93
C ASP A 183 -13.63 -15.00 -50.07
N GLY A 184 -13.99 -13.86 -50.61
CA GLY A 184 -13.27 -13.17 -51.64
C GLY A 184 -13.66 -13.50 -53.08
N GLN A 185 -14.54 -14.48 -53.31
CA GLN A 185 -15.00 -14.89 -54.62
C GLN A 185 -16.45 -14.43 -54.91
N LEU A 186 -16.67 -13.84 -56.07
CA LEU A 186 -18.00 -13.45 -56.50
C LEU A 186 -18.78 -14.70 -56.97
N CYS A 187 -19.95 -14.93 -56.40
CA CYS A 187 -20.74 -16.13 -56.64
C CYS A 187 -22.18 -15.77 -56.93
N GLU A 188 -22.84 -16.55 -57.79
CA GLU A 188 -24.29 -16.47 -58.00
C GLU A 188 -25.04 -17.12 -56.85
N LEU A 189 -25.99 -16.41 -56.27
CA LEU A 189 -26.70 -16.86 -55.09
C LEU A 189 -27.51 -18.16 -55.32
N ASN A 190 -27.93 -18.39 -56.55
CA ASN A 190 -28.72 -19.57 -56.92
C ASN A 190 -27.88 -20.87 -56.99
N GLU A 191 -26.55 -20.78 -57.05
CA GLU A 191 -25.65 -21.92 -57.14
C GLU A 191 -25.17 -22.45 -55.79
N ILE A 192 -25.46 -21.75 -54.67
CA ILE A 192 -24.94 -22.06 -53.35
C ILE A 192 -26.06 -22.38 -52.36
N ASP A 193 -26.22 -23.59 -51.93
CA ASP A 193 -27.26 -23.97 -50.98
C ASP A 193 -26.83 -23.76 -49.50
N ALA A 194 -25.59 -24.03 -49.14
CA ALA A 194 -25.05 -23.85 -47.81
C ALA A 194 -23.50 -23.74 -47.86
N LEU A 195 -22.91 -23.11 -46.80
CA LEU A 195 -21.48 -23.01 -46.63
C LEU A 195 -20.97 -24.03 -45.62
N ASP A 196 -19.62 -24.21 -45.56
CA ASP A 196 -18.98 -25.10 -44.58
C ASP A 196 -19.17 -24.59 -43.15
N ARG A 197 -19.84 -25.37 -42.30
CA ARG A 197 -20.18 -25.02 -40.90
C ARG A 197 -18.98 -24.73 -40.03
N TYR A 198 -17.86 -25.32 -40.30
CA TYR A 198 -16.64 -25.26 -39.44
C TYR A 198 -15.66 -24.19 -39.87
N LYS A 199 -15.81 -23.66 -41.10
CA LYS A 199 -14.99 -22.58 -41.61
C LYS A 199 -15.55 -21.21 -41.24
N ALA A 200 -14.68 -20.24 -41.01
CA ALA A 200 -15.09 -18.84 -40.85
C ALA A 200 -15.28 -18.18 -42.22
N HIS A 201 -16.44 -17.58 -42.42
CA HIS A 201 -16.84 -17.02 -43.72
C HIS A 201 -16.93 -15.48 -43.65
N PHE A 202 -16.59 -14.86 -44.78
CA PHE A 202 -16.82 -13.44 -45.06
C PHE A 202 -17.88 -13.38 -46.17
N ILE A 203 -19.02 -12.79 -45.93
CA ILE A 203 -20.14 -12.73 -46.89
C ILE A 203 -20.55 -11.27 -47.10
N GLU A 204 -20.44 -10.85 -48.37
CA GLU A 204 -20.77 -9.50 -48.80
C GLU A 204 -21.87 -9.61 -49.87
N LEU A 205 -23.02 -8.98 -49.64
CA LEU A 205 -24.15 -8.97 -50.57
C LEU A 205 -23.96 -7.89 -51.60
N VAL A 206 -24.00 -8.22 -52.89
CA VAL A 206 -24.00 -7.24 -53.97
C VAL A 206 -25.35 -6.56 -53.99
N VAL A 207 -25.36 -5.26 -53.66
CA VAL A 207 -26.61 -4.45 -53.59
C VAL A 207 -26.90 -3.77 -54.94
N ASP A 208 -25.87 -3.24 -55.60
CA ASP A 208 -26.01 -2.56 -56.88
C ASP A 208 -24.74 -2.61 -57.70
N ARG A 209 -24.86 -2.43 -59.06
CA ARG A 209 -23.75 -2.22 -59.98
C ARG A 209 -23.73 -0.76 -60.37
N LEU A 210 -22.70 -0.03 -60.01
CA LEU A 210 -22.60 1.39 -60.17
C LEU A 210 -21.55 1.78 -61.20
N LYS A 211 -21.84 2.92 -61.89
CA LYS A 211 -20.83 3.66 -62.64
C LYS A 211 -20.96 5.12 -62.19
N PRO A 212 -20.29 5.52 -61.11
CA PRO A 212 -20.50 6.85 -60.54
C PRO A 212 -20.32 7.98 -61.55
N SER A 213 -21.35 8.82 -61.61
CA SER A 213 -21.36 10.04 -62.45
C SER A 213 -22.19 11.13 -61.77
N LEU A 214 -21.88 12.38 -62.02
CA LEU A 214 -22.60 13.52 -61.47
C LEU A 214 -24.09 13.54 -61.88
N LYS A 215 -24.44 12.85 -62.94
CA LYS A 215 -25.86 12.76 -63.39
C LYS A 215 -26.70 11.80 -62.58
N ASP A 216 -26.06 10.83 -61.92
CA ASP A 216 -26.70 9.74 -61.16
C ASP A 216 -26.56 9.86 -59.64
N GLU A 217 -26.15 11.02 -59.13
CA GLU A 217 -25.83 11.26 -57.71
C GLU A 217 -26.97 10.80 -56.79
N LYS A 218 -28.19 11.12 -57.05
CA LYS A 218 -29.36 10.74 -56.23
C LYS A 218 -29.52 9.21 -56.18
N ARG A 219 -29.44 8.51 -57.33
CA ARG A 219 -29.53 7.05 -57.39
C ARG A 219 -28.41 6.39 -56.61
N ILE A 220 -27.18 6.92 -56.72
CA ILE A 220 -26.01 6.39 -56.00
C ILE A 220 -26.18 6.58 -54.51
N LYS A 221 -26.66 7.75 -54.08
CA LYS A 221 -26.94 8.01 -52.67
C LYS A 221 -27.99 7.03 -52.13
N ASP A 222 -29.06 6.76 -52.84
CA ASP A 222 -30.12 5.81 -52.42
C ASP A 222 -29.56 4.36 -52.35
N SER A 223 -28.73 3.95 -53.30
CA SER A 223 -28.07 2.63 -53.31
C SER A 223 -27.07 2.49 -52.16
N VAL A 224 -26.27 3.51 -51.90
CA VAL A 224 -25.32 3.54 -50.79
C VAL A 224 -26.04 3.48 -49.44
N MET A 225 -27.16 4.22 -49.28
CA MET A 225 -27.97 4.17 -48.07
C MET A 225 -28.60 2.79 -47.86
N SER A 226 -29.07 2.14 -48.96
CA SER A 226 -29.57 0.77 -48.90
C SER A 226 -28.48 -0.22 -48.48
N ALA A 227 -27.29 -0.12 -49.06
CA ALA A 227 -26.14 -0.94 -48.69
C ALA A 227 -25.71 -0.73 -47.24
N LEU A 228 -25.64 0.49 -46.73
CA LEU A 228 -25.33 0.84 -45.34
C LEU A 228 -26.37 0.25 -44.37
N ASN A 229 -27.65 0.28 -44.71
CA ASN A 229 -28.71 -0.31 -43.88
C ASN A 229 -28.57 -1.83 -43.79
N LEU A 230 -28.32 -2.52 -44.91
CA LEU A 230 -28.08 -3.97 -44.95
C LEU A 230 -26.79 -4.39 -44.25
N GLY A 231 -25.72 -3.64 -44.48
CA GLY A 231 -24.39 -3.86 -43.89
C GLY A 231 -24.22 -3.30 -42.46
N LYS A 232 -25.35 -2.88 -41.84
CA LYS A 232 -25.33 -2.31 -40.47
C LYS A 232 -24.33 -1.17 -40.30
N GLY A 233 -24.40 -0.20 -41.22
CA GLY A 233 -23.50 0.97 -41.18
C GLY A 233 -22.17 0.77 -41.93
N SER A 234 -21.98 -0.32 -42.62
CA SER A 234 -20.76 -0.59 -43.43
C SER A 234 -21.12 -0.93 -44.87
N VAL A 235 -20.27 -0.55 -45.80
CA VAL A 235 -20.38 -0.79 -47.21
C VAL A 235 -19.00 -1.10 -47.81
N ALA A 236 -18.94 -1.96 -48.80
CA ALA A 236 -17.75 -2.24 -49.58
C ALA A 236 -18.02 -1.91 -51.04
N ILE A 237 -16.99 -1.41 -51.69
CA ILE A 237 -17.05 -1.16 -53.14
C ILE A 237 -15.89 -1.89 -53.82
N MET A 238 -16.17 -2.61 -54.89
CA MET A 238 -15.18 -3.36 -55.64
C MET A 238 -15.15 -2.84 -57.09
N ASP A 239 -13.95 -2.47 -57.56
CA ASP A 239 -13.75 -2.12 -58.95
C ASP A 239 -13.84 -3.38 -59.82
N MET A 240 -14.58 -3.37 -60.86
CA MET A 240 -14.82 -4.55 -61.70
C MET A 240 -13.64 -4.87 -62.66
N GLU A 241 -12.69 -3.94 -62.82
CA GLU A 241 -11.53 -4.13 -63.68
C GLU A 241 -10.28 -4.57 -62.90
N THR A 242 -10.09 -4.01 -61.71
CA THR A 242 -8.93 -4.30 -60.82
C THR A 242 -9.21 -5.31 -59.74
N GLU A 243 -10.50 -5.60 -59.48
CA GLU A 243 -10.99 -6.43 -58.37
C GLU A 243 -10.58 -5.90 -56.94
N GLU A 244 -10.04 -4.68 -56.88
CA GLU A 244 -9.69 -4.06 -55.59
C GLU A 244 -10.97 -3.70 -54.84
N VAL A 245 -10.95 -4.01 -53.51
CA VAL A 245 -12.10 -3.76 -52.63
C VAL A 245 -11.69 -2.72 -51.59
N HIS A 246 -12.49 -1.67 -51.50
CA HIS A 246 -12.38 -0.68 -50.41
C HIS A 246 -13.62 -0.68 -49.52
N HIS A 247 -13.37 -0.58 -48.22
CA HIS A 247 -14.43 -0.61 -47.21
C HIS A 247 -14.66 0.76 -46.61
N TYR A 248 -15.91 1.19 -46.53
CA TYR A 248 -16.36 2.41 -45.87
C TYR A 248 -17.33 2.05 -44.77
N SER A 249 -17.27 2.72 -43.64
CA SER A 249 -18.16 2.43 -42.50
C SER A 249 -18.41 3.68 -41.66
N LYS A 250 -19.59 3.72 -41.02
CA LYS A 250 -19.92 4.64 -39.93
C LYS A 250 -19.16 4.28 -38.63
N HIS A 251 -18.72 3.04 -38.51
CA HIS A 251 -17.92 2.52 -37.41
C HIS A 251 -16.43 2.50 -37.76
N LEU A 252 -15.59 2.34 -36.76
CA LEU A 252 -14.14 2.20 -36.99
C LEU A 252 -13.86 1.02 -37.90
N VAL A 253 -13.29 1.28 -39.04
CA VAL A 253 -12.98 0.27 -40.08
C VAL A 253 -11.57 0.50 -40.63
N CYS A 254 -10.86 -0.60 -40.92
CA CYS A 254 -9.67 -0.56 -41.74
C CYS A 254 -10.08 -0.45 -43.22
N PRO A 255 -9.69 0.61 -43.92
CA PRO A 255 -10.08 0.79 -45.32
C PRO A 255 -9.66 -0.36 -46.25
N ASP A 256 -8.48 -0.96 -45.97
CA ASP A 256 -7.89 -1.98 -46.82
C ASP A 256 -8.48 -3.39 -46.60
N THR A 257 -8.78 -3.73 -45.33
CA THR A 257 -9.19 -5.11 -44.97
C THR A 257 -10.64 -5.25 -44.60
N GLY A 258 -11.35 -4.12 -44.37
CA GLY A 258 -12.72 -4.11 -43.89
C GLY A 258 -12.90 -4.59 -42.45
N LEU A 259 -11.78 -4.87 -41.75
CA LEU A 259 -11.84 -5.21 -40.34
C LEU A 259 -12.41 -4.04 -39.56
N SER A 260 -13.43 -4.27 -38.74
CA SER A 260 -14.03 -3.23 -37.90
C SER A 260 -13.79 -3.53 -36.43
N LEU A 261 -13.47 -2.48 -35.66
CA LEU A 261 -13.43 -2.52 -34.20
C LEU A 261 -14.70 -1.86 -33.63
N ALA A 262 -15.08 -2.32 -32.44
CA ALA A 262 -16.11 -1.64 -31.66
C ALA A 262 -15.64 -0.25 -31.26
N GLU A 263 -16.57 0.71 -31.17
CA GLU A 263 -16.24 2.04 -30.66
C GLU A 263 -15.79 1.93 -29.19
N PRO A 264 -14.67 2.59 -28.86
CA PRO A 264 -14.13 2.52 -27.52
C PRO A 264 -15.04 3.28 -26.54
N ALA A 265 -15.37 2.62 -25.42
CA ALA A 265 -16.08 3.23 -24.32
C ALA A 265 -15.19 3.17 -23.06
N PRO A 266 -15.41 4.01 -22.04
CA PRO A 266 -14.57 4.01 -20.84
C PRO A 266 -14.46 2.65 -20.16
N HIS A 267 -15.49 1.81 -20.23
CA HIS A 267 -15.46 0.45 -19.68
C HIS A 267 -14.59 -0.52 -20.50
N SER A 268 -14.33 -0.23 -21.78
CA SER A 268 -13.43 -1.03 -22.63
C SER A 268 -11.97 -0.97 -22.15
N PHE A 269 -11.58 0.11 -21.49
CA PHE A 269 -10.25 0.32 -20.91
C PHE A 269 -10.18 0.01 -19.41
N SER A 270 -11.19 -0.64 -18.84
CA SER A 270 -11.25 -0.95 -17.41
C SER A 270 -10.88 -2.41 -17.15
N PHE A 271 -9.84 -2.65 -16.38
CA PHE A 271 -9.50 -3.99 -15.90
C PHE A 271 -10.45 -4.52 -14.80
N ASN A 272 -11.44 -3.71 -14.38
CA ASN A 272 -12.53 -4.12 -13.48
C ASN A 272 -13.82 -4.47 -14.22
N SER A 273 -13.89 -4.19 -15.53
CA SER A 273 -15.07 -4.45 -16.38
C SER A 273 -14.87 -5.70 -17.24
N PRO A 274 -15.92 -6.57 -17.40
CA PRO A 274 -15.85 -7.73 -18.29
C PRO A 274 -15.49 -7.40 -19.74
N GLN A 275 -15.81 -6.21 -20.23
CA GLN A 275 -15.50 -5.76 -21.58
C GLN A 275 -14.03 -5.35 -21.75
N GLY A 276 -13.36 -4.93 -20.65
CA GLY A 276 -12.00 -4.39 -20.71
C GLY A 276 -10.92 -5.28 -20.13
N TYR A 277 -11.24 -6.16 -19.20
CA TYR A 277 -10.23 -6.99 -18.58
C TYR A 277 -9.73 -8.13 -19.48
N CYS A 278 -8.49 -8.57 -19.25
CA CYS A 278 -7.94 -9.77 -19.84
C CYS A 278 -8.77 -11.00 -19.42
N PRO A 279 -9.33 -11.78 -20.37
CA PRO A 279 -10.19 -12.92 -20.03
C PRO A 279 -9.48 -14.02 -19.24
N HIS A 280 -8.15 -14.15 -19.37
CA HIS A 280 -7.36 -15.17 -18.70
C HIS A 280 -7.15 -14.85 -17.21
N CYS A 281 -6.58 -13.69 -16.87
CA CYS A 281 -6.34 -13.27 -15.49
C CYS A 281 -7.50 -12.49 -14.87
N LYS A 282 -8.58 -12.22 -15.60
CA LYS A 282 -9.76 -11.47 -15.15
C LYS A 282 -9.40 -10.11 -14.51
N GLY A 283 -8.41 -9.42 -15.09
CA GLY A 283 -7.98 -8.10 -14.64
C GLY A 283 -6.96 -8.09 -13.50
N LEU A 284 -6.42 -9.24 -13.09
CA LEU A 284 -5.42 -9.31 -12.04
C LEU A 284 -3.99 -9.01 -12.52
N GLY A 285 -3.69 -9.23 -13.81
CA GLY A 285 -2.36 -9.07 -14.39
C GLY A 285 -1.40 -10.22 -14.06
N MET A 286 -1.72 -10.98 -13.03
CA MET A 286 -0.94 -12.13 -12.56
C MET A 286 -1.83 -13.36 -12.44
N ILE A 287 -1.24 -14.52 -12.52
CA ILE A 287 -1.90 -15.81 -12.27
C ILE A 287 -1.04 -16.61 -11.30
N VAL A 288 -1.68 -17.55 -10.60
CA VAL A 288 -0.94 -18.50 -9.77
C VAL A 288 -0.23 -19.45 -10.70
N ASN A 289 1.07 -19.60 -10.53
CA ASN A 289 1.85 -20.61 -11.26
C ASN A 289 1.58 -21.98 -10.59
N ILE A 290 0.95 -22.87 -11.32
CA ILE A 290 0.72 -24.26 -10.91
C ILE A 290 1.60 -25.13 -11.80
N ASP A 291 2.89 -25.10 -11.55
CA ASP A 291 3.82 -26.04 -12.13
C ASP A 291 3.87 -27.29 -11.23
N VAL A 292 3.32 -28.39 -11.74
CA VAL A 292 3.25 -29.66 -10.99
C VAL A 292 4.65 -30.21 -10.72
N ASP A 293 5.62 -29.99 -11.60
CA ASP A 293 7.00 -30.46 -11.42
C ASP A 293 7.73 -29.65 -10.32
N THR A 294 7.38 -28.39 -10.13
CA THR A 294 7.85 -27.61 -8.96
C THR A 294 7.17 -28.04 -7.66
N ILE A 295 5.89 -28.41 -7.72
CA ILE A 295 5.13 -28.88 -6.54
C ILE A 295 5.60 -30.27 -6.13
N ILE A 296 5.90 -31.14 -7.09
CA ILE A 296 6.34 -32.53 -6.90
C ILE A 296 7.65 -32.73 -7.69
N PRO A 297 8.79 -32.23 -7.18
CA PRO A 297 10.07 -32.29 -7.90
C PRO A 297 10.63 -33.71 -7.97
N ASP A 298 10.25 -34.59 -7.04
CA ASP A 298 10.67 -35.99 -6.98
C ASP A 298 9.48 -36.87 -6.62
N ARG A 299 8.98 -37.62 -7.59
CA ARG A 299 7.83 -38.49 -7.41
C ARG A 299 8.17 -39.81 -6.66
N SER A 300 9.45 -40.10 -6.47
CA SER A 300 9.88 -41.23 -5.66
C SER A 300 9.72 -40.99 -4.15
N VAL A 301 9.53 -39.75 -3.74
CA VAL A 301 9.31 -39.38 -2.34
C VAL A 301 7.82 -39.45 -1.99
N SER A 302 7.50 -39.98 -0.78
CA SER A 302 6.14 -40.06 -0.30
C SER A 302 5.54 -38.72 0.12
N ILE A 303 4.20 -38.61 0.17
CA ILE A 303 3.51 -37.43 0.70
C ILE A 303 3.92 -37.19 2.17
N ALA A 304 4.06 -38.25 2.95
CA ALA A 304 4.43 -38.18 4.37
C ALA A 304 5.84 -37.59 4.58
N ASP A 305 6.77 -37.90 3.67
CA ASP A 305 8.16 -37.42 3.72
C ASP A 305 8.36 -36.05 3.05
N GLY A 306 7.29 -35.45 2.54
CA GLY A 306 7.31 -34.14 1.96
C GLY A 306 7.49 -34.10 0.44
N GLY A 307 7.16 -35.16 -0.27
CA GLY A 307 7.19 -35.25 -1.73
C GLY A 307 6.31 -34.18 -2.41
N ILE A 308 5.29 -33.66 -1.71
CA ILE A 308 4.55 -32.45 -2.11
C ILE A 308 5.14 -31.26 -1.34
N VAL A 309 6.00 -30.49 -1.99
CA VAL A 309 6.82 -29.43 -1.37
C VAL A 309 6.01 -28.40 -0.56
N PRO A 310 4.86 -27.86 -1.02
CA PRO A 310 4.07 -26.92 -0.25
C PRO A 310 3.42 -27.51 1.02
N LEU A 311 3.19 -28.81 1.08
CA LEU A 311 2.68 -29.47 2.27
C LEU A 311 3.78 -29.70 3.32
N GLY A 312 5.01 -29.97 2.86
CA GLY A 312 6.10 -30.41 3.71
C GLY A 312 5.87 -31.80 4.30
N LYS A 313 6.69 -32.18 5.29
CA LYS A 313 6.54 -33.50 5.97
C LYS A 313 5.26 -33.55 6.80
N ILE A 314 4.74 -34.75 6.98
CA ILE A 314 3.49 -34.98 7.72
C ILE A 314 3.55 -34.41 9.14
N ARG A 315 2.48 -33.72 9.54
CA ARG A 315 2.32 -33.06 10.84
C ARG A 315 0.89 -33.24 11.35
N GLU A 316 0.69 -33.02 12.65
CA GLU A 316 -0.65 -33.00 13.25
C GLU A 316 -1.33 -31.64 12.96
N THR A 317 -1.90 -31.54 11.77
CA THR A 317 -2.63 -30.35 11.32
C THR A 317 -3.96 -30.76 10.69
N ARG A 318 -4.97 -29.89 10.82
CA ARG A 318 -6.30 -30.13 10.20
C ARG A 318 -6.19 -30.45 8.69
N LYS A 319 -5.21 -29.88 7.99
CA LYS A 319 -4.96 -30.17 6.57
C LYS A 319 -4.57 -31.64 6.34
N PHE A 320 -3.61 -32.13 7.12
CA PHE A 320 -3.23 -33.54 7.05
C PHE A 320 -4.32 -34.48 7.54
N ASP A 321 -5.21 -34.02 8.45
CA ASP A 321 -6.37 -34.84 8.85
C ASP A 321 -7.36 -35.02 7.69
N ILE A 322 -7.57 -33.98 6.88
CA ILE A 322 -8.38 -34.09 5.66
C ILE A 322 -7.68 -35.01 4.63
N ILE A 323 -6.37 -34.84 4.40
CA ILE A 323 -5.59 -35.66 3.48
C ILE A 323 -5.57 -37.15 3.94
N ARG A 324 -5.48 -37.42 5.24
CA ARG A 324 -5.63 -38.80 5.79
C ARG A 324 -7.04 -39.36 5.50
N SER A 325 -8.06 -38.52 5.55
CA SER A 325 -9.43 -38.93 5.22
C SER A 325 -9.59 -39.25 3.73
N ILE A 326 -8.96 -38.42 2.86
CA ILE A 326 -8.86 -38.70 1.42
C ILE A 326 -8.14 -40.05 1.18
N ALA A 327 -6.97 -40.21 1.81
CA ALA A 327 -6.18 -41.43 1.69
C ALA A 327 -7.00 -42.70 2.07
N ARG A 328 -7.73 -42.66 3.21
CA ARG A 328 -8.62 -43.74 3.64
C ARG A 328 -9.73 -44.04 2.62
N LYS A 329 -10.34 -42.97 2.05
CA LYS A 329 -11.43 -43.14 1.09
C LYS A 329 -10.98 -43.79 -0.22
N TYR A 330 -9.82 -43.40 -0.71
CA TYR A 330 -9.25 -43.90 -1.97
C TYR A 330 -8.35 -45.14 -1.77
N GLY A 331 -8.19 -45.62 -0.54
CA GLY A 331 -7.43 -46.83 -0.22
C GLY A 331 -5.93 -46.71 -0.47
N ILE A 332 -5.37 -45.49 -0.35
CA ILE A 332 -3.93 -45.24 -0.55
C ILE A 332 -3.23 -45.03 0.79
N SER A 333 -1.90 -45.24 0.82
CA SER A 333 -1.05 -44.90 1.93
C SER A 333 -0.30 -43.58 1.64
N LEU A 334 -0.22 -42.68 2.62
CA LEU A 334 0.56 -41.44 2.49
C LEU A 334 2.07 -41.69 2.53
N TYR A 335 2.51 -42.91 2.87
CA TYR A 335 3.91 -43.32 2.92
C TYR A 335 4.37 -44.00 1.64
N ASP A 336 3.47 -44.27 0.68
CA ASP A 336 3.83 -44.80 -0.62
C ASP A 336 4.44 -43.68 -1.50
N PRO A 337 5.39 -44.03 -2.41
CA PRO A 337 5.92 -43.06 -3.38
C PRO A 337 4.79 -42.42 -4.20
N ILE A 338 4.91 -41.13 -4.50
CA ILE A 338 3.88 -40.40 -5.27
C ILE A 338 3.70 -40.98 -6.66
N GLU A 339 4.71 -41.63 -7.25
CA GLU A 339 4.62 -42.28 -8.57
C GLU A 339 3.70 -43.49 -8.56
N GLU A 340 3.46 -44.10 -7.41
CA GLU A 340 2.56 -45.24 -7.23
C GLU A 340 1.11 -44.82 -6.93
N LEU A 341 0.87 -43.54 -6.65
CA LEU A 341 -0.46 -43.04 -6.32
C LEU A 341 -1.27 -42.71 -7.57
N PRO A 342 -2.61 -42.93 -7.56
CA PRO A 342 -3.47 -42.52 -8.67
C PRO A 342 -3.42 -41.03 -8.96
N ASP A 343 -3.29 -40.64 -10.23
CA ASP A 343 -3.26 -39.25 -10.65
C ASP A 343 -4.51 -38.43 -10.24
N GLU A 344 -5.66 -39.11 -10.11
CA GLU A 344 -6.90 -38.52 -9.61
C GLU A 344 -6.75 -38.02 -8.16
N VAL A 345 -6.08 -38.80 -7.31
CA VAL A 345 -5.87 -38.45 -5.90
C VAL A 345 -4.83 -37.33 -5.77
N ILE A 346 -3.77 -37.40 -6.58
CA ILE A 346 -2.77 -36.32 -6.63
C ILE A 346 -3.44 -35.02 -7.10
N SER A 347 -4.26 -35.08 -8.14
CA SER A 347 -5.03 -33.95 -8.64
C SER A 347 -5.98 -33.38 -7.59
N LEU A 348 -6.68 -34.27 -6.84
CA LEU A 348 -7.57 -33.86 -5.76
C LEU A 348 -6.80 -33.17 -4.62
N ILE A 349 -5.62 -33.68 -4.26
CA ILE A 349 -4.80 -33.05 -3.21
C ILE A 349 -4.26 -31.70 -3.68
N ILE A 350 -3.87 -31.57 -4.96
CA ILE A 350 -3.34 -30.32 -5.50
C ILE A 350 -4.46 -29.28 -5.70
N PHE A 351 -5.52 -29.63 -6.42
CA PHE A 351 -6.54 -28.69 -6.90
C PHE A 351 -7.79 -28.63 -6.02
N GLY A 352 -7.97 -29.61 -5.12
CA GLY A 352 -9.15 -29.70 -4.27
C GLY A 352 -10.34 -30.39 -4.91
N SER A 353 -11.42 -30.48 -4.14
CA SER A 353 -12.71 -31.02 -4.58
C SER A 353 -13.84 -30.49 -3.71
N ASP A 354 -15.01 -30.30 -4.31
CA ASP A 354 -16.26 -29.99 -3.57
C ASP A 354 -16.82 -31.22 -2.82
N GLU A 355 -16.20 -32.36 -3.01
CA GLU A 355 -16.56 -33.60 -2.29
C GLU A 355 -16.32 -33.46 -0.79
N LEU A 356 -17.24 -34.00 0.01
CA LEU A 356 -17.16 -33.93 1.46
C LEU A 356 -16.42 -35.14 2.03
N PHE A 357 -15.40 -34.88 2.84
CA PHE A 357 -14.58 -35.87 3.55
C PHE A 357 -14.87 -35.80 5.05
N ARG A 358 -14.96 -36.99 5.66
CA ARG A 358 -15.21 -37.10 7.10
C ARG A 358 -13.90 -36.98 7.88
N VAL A 359 -13.79 -35.90 8.67
CA VAL A 359 -12.63 -35.61 9.49
C VAL A 359 -12.97 -35.69 10.96
N GLY A 360 -12.07 -36.33 11.76
CA GLY A 360 -12.29 -36.60 13.20
C GLY A 360 -12.83 -37.98 13.50
N GLU A 361 -12.87 -38.35 14.79
CA GLU A 361 -13.33 -39.65 15.29
C GLU A 361 -14.57 -39.49 16.18
N GLY A 362 -15.46 -40.49 16.12
CA GLY A 362 -16.64 -40.57 16.99
C GLY A 362 -17.65 -39.44 16.79
N THR A 363 -18.16 -38.89 17.91
CA THR A 363 -19.15 -37.80 17.95
C THR A 363 -18.60 -36.44 17.54
N SER A 364 -17.29 -36.32 17.41
CA SER A 364 -16.60 -35.07 16.98
C SER A 364 -16.23 -35.05 15.51
N SER A 365 -16.77 -35.97 14.69
CA SER A 365 -16.50 -35.99 13.26
C SER A 365 -17.34 -34.94 12.51
N GLU A 366 -16.71 -34.25 11.59
CA GLU A 366 -17.36 -33.27 10.69
C GLU A 366 -17.12 -33.65 9.21
N MET A 367 -18.04 -33.20 8.35
CA MET A 367 -17.93 -33.36 6.90
C MET A 367 -17.38 -32.04 6.31
N VAL A 368 -16.22 -32.12 5.64
CA VAL A 368 -15.48 -30.94 5.12
C VAL A 368 -15.09 -31.19 3.67
N SER A 369 -15.23 -30.16 2.82
CA SER A 369 -14.62 -30.18 1.49
C SER A 369 -13.14 -29.83 1.60
N PHE A 370 -12.34 -30.28 0.63
CA PHE A 370 -10.92 -29.96 0.59
C PHE A 370 -10.63 -28.96 -0.53
N PRO A 371 -10.23 -27.72 -0.22
CA PRO A 371 -9.97 -26.70 -1.23
C PRO A 371 -8.68 -26.93 -2.04
N GLY A 372 -7.94 -28.01 -1.74
CA GLY A 372 -6.61 -28.28 -2.31
C GLY A 372 -5.51 -27.45 -1.67
N ILE A 373 -4.29 -27.67 -2.19
CA ILE A 373 -3.10 -26.91 -1.73
C ILE A 373 -2.78 -25.72 -2.62
N VAL A 374 -3.44 -25.58 -3.76
CA VAL A 374 -3.22 -24.48 -4.72
C VAL A 374 -3.43 -23.11 -4.08
N GLY A 375 -4.38 -23.00 -3.15
CA GLY A 375 -4.61 -21.78 -2.38
C GLY A 375 -3.45 -21.34 -1.49
N ASP A 376 -2.54 -22.25 -1.14
CA ASP A 376 -1.34 -21.97 -0.34
C ASP A 376 -0.11 -21.67 -1.19
N ILE A 377 -0.19 -21.90 -2.52
CA ILE A 377 0.90 -21.61 -3.45
C ILE A 377 0.88 -20.10 -3.70
N ASN A 378 1.84 -19.41 -3.10
CA ASN A 378 1.97 -17.94 -3.23
C ASN A 378 2.74 -17.53 -4.49
N GLU A 379 3.22 -18.46 -5.29
CA GLU A 379 3.97 -18.14 -6.50
C GLU A 379 3.04 -17.58 -7.58
N LYS A 380 3.15 -16.29 -7.80
CA LYS A 380 2.40 -15.57 -8.83
C LYS A 380 3.33 -15.20 -9.97
N ILE A 381 2.96 -15.59 -11.17
CA ILE A 381 3.64 -15.19 -12.40
C ILE A 381 2.84 -14.15 -13.16
N VAL A 382 3.52 -13.37 -13.98
CA VAL A 382 2.87 -12.43 -14.88
C VAL A 382 1.99 -13.19 -15.85
N CYS A 383 0.77 -12.73 -16.07
CA CYS A 383 -0.18 -13.37 -16.98
C CYS A 383 0.41 -13.43 -18.41
N PRO A 384 0.62 -14.61 -19.02
CA PRO A 384 1.25 -14.73 -20.33
C PRO A 384 0.40 -14.14 -21.47
N VAL A 385 -0.92 -14.02 -21.27
CA VAL A 385 -1.84 -13.51 -22.30
C VAL A 385 -1.80 -11.99 -22.38
N CYS A 386 -1.80 -11.29 -21.24
CA CYS A 386 -1.79 -9.82 -21.24
C CYS A 386 -0.41 -9.23 -20.90
N GLY A 387 0.60 -10.03 -20.57
CA GLY A 387 1.92 -9.52 -20.17
C GLY A 387 1.89 -8.58 -18.96
N GLY A 388 0.94 -8.79 -18.03
CA GLY A 388 0.81 -7.95 -16.83
C GLY A 388 -0.11 -6.72 -16.99
N THR A 389 -0.49 -6.34 -18.22
CA THR A 389 -1.29 -5.12 -18.48
C THR A 389 -2.71 -5.17 -17.91
N ARG A 390 -3.20 -6.33 -17.47
CA ARG A 390 -4.54 -6.56 -16.93
C ARG A 390 -5.68 -6.41 -17.92
N LEU A 391 -5.43 -5.82 -19.09
CA LEU A 391 -6.42 -5.45 -20.09
C LEU A 391 -6.53 -6.48 -21.21
N ASN A 392 -7.66 -6.41 -21.91
CA ASN A 392 -7.92 -7.15 -23.13
C ASN A 392 -6.99 -6.67 -24.26
N LYS A 393 -6.59 -7.58 -25.16
CA LYS A 393 -5.73 -7.28 -26.31
C LYS A 393 -6.29 -6.17 -27.21
N GLU A 394 -7.60 -6.06 -27.36
CA GLU A 394 -8.24 -5.04 -28.20
C GLU A 394 -7.89 -3.61 -27.77
N THR A 395 -7.62 -3.38 -26.49
CA THR A 395 -7.25 -2.06 -25.96
C THR A 395 -5.92 -1.56 -26.49
N THR A 396 -5.02 -2.44 -26.90
CA THR A 396 -3.70 -2.09 -27.45
C THR A 396 -3.76 -1.45 -28.84
N TYR A 397 -4.90 -1.55 -29.51
CA TYR A 397 -5.11 -0.95 -30.83
C TYR A 397 -5.48 0.54 -30.74
N PHE A 398 -5.83 1.04 -29.57
CA PHE A 398 -6.18 2.42 -29.32
C PHE A 398 -5.00 3.17 -28.70
N LYS A 399 -4.52 4.22 -29.37
CA LYS A 399 -3.34 4.97 -28.97
C LYS A 399 -3.61 6.48 -28.95
N ILE A 400 -2.92 7.18 -28.04
CA ILE A 400 -2.78 8.63 -28.02
C ILE A 400 -1.29 8.93 -28.11
N ASP A 401 -0.89 9.73 -29.06
CA ASP A 401 0.55 10.04 -29.31
C ASP A 401 1.40 8.76 -29.38
N GLY A 402 0.91 7.75 -30.10
CA GLY A 402 1.56 6.46 -30.29
C GLY A 402 1.54 5.51 -29.08
N LYS A 403 1.04 5.92 -27.90
CA LYS A 403 1.06 5.15 -26.65
C LYS A 403 -0.31 4.56 -26.32
N THR A 404 -0.31 3.33 -25.83
CA THR A 404 -1.51 2.67 -25.28
C THR A 404 -1.75 3.11 -23.85
N ILE A 405 -2.98 2.92 -23.33
CA ILE A 405 -3.31 3.26 -21.94
C ILE A 405 -2.46 2.48 -20.94
N SER A 406 -2.06 1.25 -21.25
CA SER A 406 -1.22 0.42 -20.38
C SER A 406 0.21 0.97 -20.31
N GLU A 407 0.78 1.40 -21.44
CA GLU A 407 2.10 2.03 -21.47
C GLU A 407 2.11 3.34 -20.68
N VAL A 408 1.06 4.15 -20.81
CA VAL A 408 0.89 5.39 -20.05
C VAL A 408 0.73 5.11 -18.55
N ALA A 409 -0.05 4.09 -18.17
CA ALA A 409 -0.21 3.72 -16.77
C ALA A 409 1.06 3.17 -16.11
N ALA A 410 1.98 2.59 -16.90
CA ALA A 410 3.27 2.08 -16.45
C ALA A 410 4.38 3.14 -16.39
N MET A 411 4.11 4.38 -16.82
CA MET A 411 5.06 5.50 -16.68
C MET A 411 5.19 5.91 -15.22
N GLU A 412 6.38 6.34 -14.83
CA GLU A 412 6.58 7.06 -13.58
C GLU A 412 5.80 8.38 -13.63
N ILE A 413 5.33 8.85 -12.47
CA ILE A 413 4.48 10.06 -12.37
C ILE A 413 5.15 11.28 -13.02
N THR A 414 6.49 11.41 -12.91
CA THR A 414 7.25 12.46 -13.60
C THR A 414 7.11 12.36 -15.12
N GLN A 415 7.35 11.16 -15.70
CA GLN A 415 7.23 10.91 -17.13
C GLN A 415 5.79 11.10 -17.62
N LEU A 416 4.81 10.69 -16.79
CA LEU A 416 3.40 10.89 -17.08
C LEU A 416 3.06 12.39 -17.13
N SER A 417 3.59 13.19 -16.20
CA SER A 417 3.42 14.65 -16.19
C SER A 417 3.98 15.29 -17.46
N GLU A 418 5.20 14.92 -17.82
CA GLU A 418 5.83 15.42 -19.06
C GLU A 418 5.02 15.04 -20.30
N TRP A 419 4.57 13.81 -20.39
CA TRP A 419 3.74 13.34 -21.51
C TRP A 419 2.39 14.08 -21.55
N LEU A 420 1.70 14.29 -20.41
CA LEU A 420 0.45 15.05 -20.38
C LEU A 420 0.63 16.51 -20.84
N HIS A 421 1.79 17.13 -20.57
CA HIS A 421 2.11 18.46 -21.06
C HIS A 421 2.45 18.46 -22.57
N SER A 422 3.08 17.40 -23.09
CA SER A 422 3.37 17.29 -24.52
C SER A 422 2.12 17.13 -25.37
N LEU A 423 0.99 16.73 -24.79
CA LEU A 423 -0.28 16.58 -25.51
C LEU A 423 -0.93 17.93 -25.89
N ASP A 424 -0.44 19.03 -25.38
CA ASP A 424 -0.93 20.37 -25.77
C ASP A 424 -0.61 20.62 -27.27
N GLY A 425 -1.66 20.61 -28.11
CA GLY A 425 -1.54 20.80 -29.55
C GLY A 425 -1.49 19.51 -30.40
N VAL A 426 -1.46 18.33 -29.79
CA VAL A 426 -1.49 17.03 -30.51
C VAL A 426 -2.86 16.71 -31.08
N PHE A 427 -3.91 17.12 -30.39
CA PHE A 427 -5.29 16.81 -30.78
C PHE A 427 -5.80 17.72 -31.89
N ALA A 428 -6.59 17.16 -32.84
CA ALA A 428 -7.33 17.95 -33.79
C ALA A 428 -8.36 18.87 -33.07
N LYS A 429 -8.83 19.93 -33.74
CA LYS A 429 -9.68 20.95 -33.11
C LYS A 429 -10.90 20.42 -32.36
N ARG A 430 -11.52 19.35 -32.84
CA ARG A 430 -12.69 18.73 -32.21
C ARG A 430 -12.30 17.93 -30.97
N GLU A 431 -11.28 17.08 -31.10
CA GLU A 431 -10.76 16.27 -30.01
C GLU A 431 -10.13 17.15 -28.91
N SER A 432 -9.48 18.24 -29.28
CA SER A 432 -8.90 19.23 -28.35
C SER A 432 -9.94 19.84 -27.41
N LEU A 433 -11.15 20.17 -27.91
CA LEU A 433 -12.23 20.68 -27.06
C LEU A 433 -12.72 19.65 -26.05
N ILE A 434 -12.79 18.38 -26.46
CA ILE A 434 -13.22 17.29 -25.56
C ILE A 434 -12.13 16.93 -24.56
N ALA A 435 -10.86 16.91 -24.99
CA ALA A 435 -9.73 16.51 -24.17
C ALA A 435 -9.33 17.59 -23.14
N ARG A 436 -9.59 18.88 -23.42
CA ARG A 436 -9.12 20.00 -22.61
C ARG A 436 -9.44 19.88 -21.12
N ASP A 437 -10.71 19.64 -20.80
CA ASP A 437 -11.15 19.60 -19.40
C ASP A 437 -10.64 18.33 -18.72
N ILE A 438 -10.56 17.21 -19.45
CA ILE A 438 -10.00 15.95 -18.96
C ILE A 438 -8.49 16.11 -18.71
N LEU A 439 -7.74 16.73 -19.63
CA LEU A 439 -6.30 16.97 -19.50
C LEU A 439 -5.99 17.89 -18.32
N LYS A 440 -6.83 18.91 -18.09
CA LYS A 440 -6.69 19.80 -16.94
C LYS A 440 -6.78 19.02 -15.63
N GLU A 441 -7.84 18.19 -15.46
CA GLU A 441 -7.99 17.37 -14.27
C GLU A 441 -6.86 16.35 -14.10
N LEU A 442 -6.38 15.74 -15.19
CA LEU A 442 -5.24 14.83 -15.17
C LEU A 442 -3.96 15.53 -14.72
N LYS A 443 -3.65 16.71 -15.28
CA LYS A 443 -2.47 17.51 -14.93
C LYS A 443 -2.52 17.96 -13.46
N ASP A 444 -3.68 18.45 -13.00
CA ASP A 444 -3.87 18.88 -11.60
C ASP A 444 -3.61 17.67 -10.64
N ARG A 445 -4.25 16.52 -10.89
CA ARG A 445 -4.13 15.33 -10.02
C ARG A 445 -2.71 14.72 -10.04
N VAL A 446 -2.06 14.68 -11.20
CA VAL A 446 -0.66 14.23 -11.32
C VAL A 446 0.26 15.21 -10.61
N GLY A 447 0.01 16.51 -10.72
CA GLY A 447 0.74 17.56 -10.00
C GLY A 447 0.68 17.37 -8.47
N PHE A 448 -0.48 17.01 -7.92
CA PHE A 448 -0.59 16.73 -6.47
C PHE A 448 0.24 15.52 -6.03
N LEU A 449 0.39 14.50 -6.87
CA LEU A 449 1.28 13.37 -6.56
C LEU A 449 2.75 13.79 -6.55
N LEU A 450 3.16 14.67 -7.46
CA LEU A 450 4.50 15.25 -7.49
C LEU A 450 4.75 16.13 -6.25
N ASP A 451 3.76 16.95 -5.88
CA ASP A 451 3.84 17.86 -4.72
C ASP A 451 4.08 17.09 -3.40
N VAL A 452 3.58 15.85 -3.27
CA VAL A 452 3.79 15.00 -2.08
C VAL A 452 5.00 14.06 -2.21
N GLY A 453 5.85 14.20 -3.24
CA GLY A 453 7.08 13.42 -3.41
C GLY A 453 6.85 11.96 -3.82
N LEU A 454 5.84 11.69 -4.67
CA LEU A 454 5.54 10.36 -5.23
C LEU A 454 5.90 10.27 -6.72
N ASP A 455 6.93 10.99 -7.13
CA ASP A 455 7.40 11.15 -8.51
C ASP A 455 7.81 9.82 -9.19
N TYR A 456 8.37 8.89 -8.43
CA TYR A 456 8.88 7.58 -8.85
C TYR A 456 7.81 6.49 -8.99
N LEU A 457 6.58 6.70 -8.52
CA LEU A 457 5.52 5.71 -8.62
C LEU A 457 4.93 5.65 -10.03
N SER A 458 4.31 4.51 -10.39
CA SER A 458 3.49 4.36 -11.58
C SER A 458 2.02 4.14 -11.23
N LEU A 459 1.10 4.47 -12.16
CA LEU A 459 -0.34 4.34 -11.92
C LEU A 459 -0.81 2.88 -11.83
N ASP A 460 -0.11 1.95 -12.46
CA ASP A 460 -0.42 0.52 -12.48
C ASP A 460 0.07 -0.22 -11.23
N ARG A 461 0.90 0.44 -10.39
CA ARG A 461 1.43 -0.16 -9.16
C ARG A 461 0.30 -0.57 -8.22
N ALA A 462 0.33 -1.84 -7.80
CA ALA A 462 -0.67 -2.39 -6.90
C ALA A 462 -0.59 -1.76 -5.51
N THR A 463 -1.73 -1.40 -4.91
CA THR A 463 -1.75 -0.77 -3.58
C THR A 463 -1.21 -1.66 -2.46
N ALA A 464 -1.32 -2.98 -2.62
CA ALA A 464 -0.75 -3.94 -1.67
C ALA A 464 0.79 -3.94 -1.62
N SER A 465 1.47 -3.35 -2.62
CA SER A 465 2.94 -3.22 -2.67
C SER A 465 3.44 -1.87 -2.15
N LEU A 466 2.54 -0.98 -1.74
CA LEU A 466 2.89 0.34 -1.22
C LEU A 466 3.27 0.26 0.26
N SER A 467 4.26 1.04 0.65
CA SER A 467 4.54 1.30 2.05
C SER A 467 3.40 2.07 2.74
N GLY A 468 3.37 2.05 4.08
CA GLY A 468 2.38 2.82 4.84
C GLY A 468 2.40 4.31 4.50
N GLY A 469 3.60 4.90 4.43
CA GLY A 469 3.79 6.31 4.07
C GLY A 469 3.39 6.63 2.63
N GLU A 470 3.74 5.79 1.64
CA GLU A 470 3.29 5.96 0.24
C GLU A 470 1.76 5.96 0.14
N SER A 471 1.10 5.01 0.81
CA SER A 471 -0.36 4.91 0.82
C SER A 471 -1.02 6.14 1.45
N GLN A 472 -0.46 6.66 2.54
CA GLN A 472 -0.92 7.86 3.22
C GLN A 472 -0.79 9.10 2.35
N ARG A 473 0.37 9.27 1.68
CA ARG A 473 0.62 10.41 0.78
C ARG A 473 -0.27 10.38 -0.46
N ILE A 474 -0.57 9.20 -1.02
CA ILE A 474 -1.55 9.07 -2.10
C ILE A 474 -2.92 9.57 -1.65
N ARG A 475 -3.36 9.20 -0.44
CA ARG A 475 -4.63 9.72 0.10
C ARG A 475 -4.58 11.23 0.32
N LEU A 476 -3.47 11.75 0.85
CA LEU A 476 -3.27 13.20 1.01
C LEU A 476 -3.38 13.93 -0.33
N ALA A 477 -2.67 13.46 -1.37
CA ALA A 477 -2.74 14.02 -2.72
C ALA A 477 -4.18 14.00 -3.28
N THR A 478 -4.92 12.91 -3.06
CA THR A 478 -6.32 12.79 -3.46
C THR A 478 -7.20 13.80 -2.73
N GLN A 479 -6.97 14.04 -1.43
CA GLN A 479 -7.75 15.00 -0.65
C GLN A 479 -7.42 16.47 -1.03
N ILE A 480 -6.15 16.81 -1.26
CA ILE A 480 -5.75 18.11 -1.81
C ILE A 480 -6.48 18.36 -3.14
N GLY A 481 -6.52 17.33 -4.00
CA GLY A 481 -7.23 17.39 -5.28
C GLY A 481 -8.74 17.62 -5.17
N SER A 482 -9.36 17.33 -4.04
CA SER A 482 -10.80 17.57 -3.82
C SER A 482 -11.16 19.07 -3.72
N LYS A 483 -10.18 19.94 -3.51
CA LYS A 483 -10.33 21.40 -3.36
C LYS A 483 -11.39 21.80 -2.31
N LEU A 484 -11.54 20.96 -1.26
CA LEU A 484 -12.43 21.27 -0.14
C LEU A 484 -11.83 22.38 0.71
N VAL A 485 -12.70 23.24 1.21
CA VAL A 485 -12.32 24.36 2.09
C VAL A 485 -13.05 24.28 3.43
N ASN A 486 -12.48 24.90 4.47
CA ASN A 486 -13.04 24.90 5.82
C ASN A 486 -13.18 23.48 6.44
N VAL A 487 -12.26 22.60 6.11
CA VAL A 487 -12.15 21.21 6.62
C VAL A 487 -11.00 21.16 7.64
N LEU A 488 -11.14 20.31 8.66
CA LEU A 488 -10.05 19.94 9.54
C LEU A 488 -9.44 18.62 9.05
N TYR A 489 -8.21 18.69 8.54
CA TYR A 489 -7.43 17.51 8.18
C TYR A 489 -6.61 17.04 9.38
N ILE A 490 -6.71 15.77 9.74
CA ILE A 490 -5.92 15.14 10.80
C ILE A 490 -5.04 14.05 10.16
N LEU A 491 -3.72 14.20 10.29
CA LEU A 491 -2.74 13.27 9.73
C LEU A 491 -1.94 12.60 10.85
N ASP A 492 -1.66 11.32 10.67
CA ASP A 492 -0.85 10.52 11.61
C ASP A 492 0.53 10.28 11.01
N GLU A 493 1.54 10.95 11.53
CA GLU A 493 2.96 10.79 11.17
C GLU A 493 3.22 10.75 9.65
N PRO A 494 2.83 11.80 8.88
CA PRO A 494 2.93 11.76 7.43
C PRO A 494 4.38 11.83 6.89
N SER A 495 5.37 12.17 7.71
CA SER A 495 6.81 12.21 7.36
C SER A 495 7.48 10.82 7.34
N ILE A 496 6.77 9.77 7.77
CA ILE A 496 7.33 8.42 7.88
C ILE A 496 7.92 7.92 6.56
N GLY A 497 9.15 7.38 6.64
CA GLY A 497 9.86 6.81 5.49
C GLY A 497 10.26 7.83 4.44
N LEU A 498 10.28 9.11 4.79
CA LEU A 498 10.72 10.20 3.93
C LEU A 498 12.17 10.59 4.19
N HIS A 499 12.89 10.74 3.08
CA HIS A 499 14.14 11.48 3.12
C HIS A 499 13.84 12.98 3.38
N GLN A 500 14.75 13.71 4.02
CA GLN A 500 14.56 15.13 4.38
C GLN A 500 14.17 15.99 3.17
N ARG A 501 14.75 15.74 2.00
CA ARG A 501 14.37 16.39 0.74
C ARG A 501 12.87 16.26 0.42
N ASP A 502 12.32 15.05 0.59
CA ASP A 502 10.92 14.78 0.27
C ASP A 502 10.00 15.28 1.39
N ASN A 503 10.50 15.30 2.64
CA ASN A 503 9.78 15.90 3.78
C ASN A 503 9.52 17.39 3.57
N ARG A 504 10.49 18.14 3.02
CA ARG A 504 10.29 19.56 2.65
C ARG A 504 9.16 19.75 1.63
N LYS A 505 9.03 18.87 0.62
CA LYS A 505 7.91 18.89 -0.33
C LYS A 505 6.57 18.64 0.38
N LEU A 506 6.53 17.65 1.28
CA LEU A 506 5.34 17.36 2.07
C LEU A 506 4.92 18.56 2.92
N ILE A 507 5.84 19.18 3.66
CA ILE A 507 5.58 20.36 4.48
C ILE A 507 5.02 21.50 3.64
N ALA A 508 5.58 21.73 2.45
CA ALA A 508 5.07 22.75 1.51
C ALA A 508 3.61 22.44 1.09
N SER A 509 3.30 21.18 0.83
CA SER A 509 1.94 20.73 0.48
C SER A 509 0.94 20.92 1.62
N LEU A 510 1.35 20.63 2.87
CA LEU A 510 0.51 20.84 4.06
C LEU A 510 0.24 22.34 4.30
N LYS A 511 1.25 23.18 4.10
CA LYS A 511 1.09 24.65 4.17
C LYS A 511 0.15 25.16 3.07
N LYS A 512 0.28 24.67 1.83
CA LYS A 512 -0.63 24.98 0.74
C LYS A 512 -2.08 24.62 1.08
N LEU A 513 -2.31 23.42 1.65
CA LEU A 513 -3.63 22.96 2.08
C LEU A 513 -4.23 23.88 3.17
N ARG A 514 -3.41 24.35 4.12
CA ARG A 514 -3.79 25.35 5.11
C ARG A 514 -4.16 26.69 4.44
N ASP A 515 -3.33 27.16 3.51
CA ASP A 515 -3.48 28.46 2.85
C ASP A 515 -4.74 28.51 1.95
N GLU A 516 -5.24 27.36 1.53
CA GLU A 516 -6.54 27.19 0.85
C GLU A 516 -7.74 27.37 1.81
N GLY A 517 -7.53 27.66 3.09
CA GLY A 517 -8.57 27.93 4.09
C GLY A 517 -8.98 26.70 4.91
N ASN A 518 -8.09 25.74 5.05
CA ASN A 518 -8.31 24.55 5.88
C ASN A 518 -7.52 24.61 7.20
N SER A 519 -7.95 23.83 8.18
CA SER A 519 -7.17 23.56 9.39
C SER A 519 -6.40 22.25 9.17
N VAL A 520 -5.11 22.25 9.46
CA VAL A 520 -4.27 21.04 9.29
C VAL A 520 -3.69 20.68 10.66
N MET A 521 -4.04 19.51 11.16
CA MET A 521 -3.51 18.98 12.41
C MET A 521 -2.68 17.72 12.09
N VAL A 522 -1.45 17.70 12.56
CA VAL A 522 -0.52 16.59 12.31
C VAL A 522 0.00 16.06 13.63
N VAL A 523 -0.11 14.75 13.85
CA VAL A 523 0.62 14.06 14.92
C VAL A 523 2.01 13.76 14.39
N GLU A 524 3.06 14.33 14.98
CA GLU A 524 4.42 14.22 14.43
C GLU A 524 5.53 14.21 15.46
N HIS A 525 6.68 13.66 15.03
CA HIS A 525 7.91 13.57 15.79
C HIS A 525 9.12 14.17 15.04
N ASP A 526 8.96 14.51 13.77
CA ASP A 526 10.03 15.09 12.94
C ASP A 526 10.28 16.55 13.29
N ALA A 527 11.56 16.90 13.54
CA ALA A 527 11.95 18.25 13.95
C ALA A 527 11.62 19.31 12.90
N GLU A 528 11.85 19.02 11.60
CA GLU A 528 11.62 19.96 10.50
C GLU A 528 10.13 20.27 10.35
N THR A 529 9.28 19.26 10.48
CA THR A 529 7.81 19.39 10.46
C THR A 529 7.31 20.20 11.66
N MET A 530 7.83 19.93 12.87
CA MET A 530 7.49 20.71 14.07
C MET A 530 7.92 22.18 13.94
N MET A 531 9.13 22.43 13.43
CA MET A 531 9.66 23.79 13.21
C MET A 531 8.91 24.57 12.10
N ALA A 532 8.19 23.85 11.25
CA ALA A 532 7.39 24.43 10.18
C ALA A 532 5.94 24.76 10.59
N ALA A 533 5.51 24.33 11.80
CA ALA A 533 4.15 24.52 12.30
C ALA A 533 3.86 25.99 12.66
N ASP A 534 2.60 26.37 12.62
CA ASP A 534 2.12 27.64 13.17
C ASP A 534 1.85 27.52 14.66
N TRP A 535 1.41 26.35 15.14
CA TRP A 535 1.03 26.07 16.51
C TRP A 535 1.52 24.68 16.94
N LEU A 536 2.11 24.61 18.13
CA LEU A 536 2.60 23.35 18.70
C LEU A 536 1.78 22.96 19.93
N VAL A 537 1.38 21.69 20.01
CA VAL A 537 0.72 21.07 21.17
C VAL A 537 1.58 19.90 21.61
N ASP A 538 2.11 19.93 22.84
CA ASP A 538 2.88 18.84 23.42
C ASP A 538 2.09 18.10 24.48
N VAL A 539 1.98 16.77 24.32
CA VAL A 539 1.25 15.87 25.20
C VAL A 539 2.23 15.04 26.02
N GLY A 540 2.16 15.14 27.34
CA GLY A 540 3.12 14.48 28.23
C GLY A 540 2.70 14.49 29.69
N PRO A 541 3.67 14.70 30.63
CA PRO A 541 5.13 14.74 30.44
C PRO A 541 5.79 13.38 30.21
N GLY A 542 5.10 12.29 30.55
CA GLY A 542 5.55 10.90 30.41
C GLY A 542 4.67 10.10 29.44
N ALA A 543 4.80 8.78 29.52
CA ALA A 543 4.02 7.82 28.74
C ALA A 543 3.04 7.04 29.64
N GLY A 544 1.97 6.48 29.06
CA GLY A 544 0.99 5.67 29.79
C GLY A 544 0.34 6.41 30.95
N ASN A 545 0.52 5.89 32.18
CA ASN A 545 -0.08 6.49 33.39
C ASN A 545 0.52 7.86 33.76
N ASP A 546 1.74 8.15 33.33
CA ASP A 546 2.43 9.41 33.62
C ASP A 546 2.25 10.44 32.48
N GLY A 547 1.53 10.07 31.41
CA GLY A 547 1.14 10.90 30.29
C GLY A 547 -0.26 11.46 30.42
N GLY A 548 -0.81 11.94 29.31
CA GLY A 548 -2.21 12.36 29.18
C GLY A 548 -2.49 13.80 29.60
N HIS A 549 -1.47 14.60 29.91
CA HIS A 549 -1.61 16.04 30.16
C HIS A 549 -1.17 16.85 28.95
N ILE A 550 -1.72 18.04 28.80
CA ILE A 550 -1.21 19.03 27.84
C ILE A 550 -0.07 19.80 28.56
N CYS A 551 1.15 19.57 28.13
CA CYS A 551 2.34 20.24 28.68
C CYS A 551 2.51 21.63 28.07
N LEU A 552 2.13 21.78 26.80
CA LEU A 552 2.33 22.97 26.00
C LEU A 552 1.22 23.08 24.96
N SER A 553 0.70 24.29 24.75
CA SER A 553 -0.17 24.65 23.61
C SER A 553 0.03 26.12 23.27
N ALA A 554 0.87 26.42 22.27
CA ALA A 554 1.25 27.77 21.94
C ALA A 554 1.70 27.96 20.48
N PRO A 555 1.67 29.22 19.95
CA PRO A 555 2.30 29.54 18.67
C PRO A 555 3.81 29.28 18.72
N LEU A 556 4.35 28.70 17.65
CA LEU A 556 5.77 28.31 17.62
C LEU A 556 6.72 29.53 17.68
N ASP A 557 6.36 30.64 17.06
CA ASP A 557 7.16 31.88 17.07
C ASP A 557 7.34 32.48 18.49
N VAL A 558 6.32 32.30 19.34
CA VAL A 558 6.38 32.71 20.76
C VAL A 558 7.35 31.81 21.53
N LEU A 559 7.31 30.49 21.26
CA LEU A 559 8.15 29.49 21.93
C LEU A 559 9.64 29.64 21.60
N LEU A 560 9.97 30.04 20.37
CA LEU A 560 11.35 30.18 19.88
C LEU A 560 11.91 31.60 20.07
N GLY A 561 11.06 32.59 20.37
CA GLY A 561 11.44 33.98 20.48
C GLY A 561 12.46 34.30 21.58
N ASP A 562 12.44 33.55 22.67
CA ASP A 562 13.40 33.73 23.79
C ASP A 562 14.78 33.10 23.54
N CYS A 563 14.90 32.15 22.60
CA CYS A 563 16.18 31.50 22.29
C CYS A 563 17.07 32.31 21.32
N ARG A 564 16.48 33.22 20.55
CA ARG A 564 17.25 34.08 19.63
C ARG A 564 17.88 35.33 20.30
N SER A 565 17.41 35.73 21.50
CA SER A 565 17.93 36.90 22.22
C SER A 565 19.19 36.61 23.06
N GLU A 566 19.45 35.37 23.43
CA GLU A 566 20.64 35.03 24.23
C GLU A 566 21.93 34.81 23.42
N SER A 567 21.83 34.53 22.11
CA SER A 567 23.01 34.38 21.23
C SER A 567 23.47 35.67 20.57
N ALA A 568 22.79 36.79 20.81
CA ALA A 568 23.09 38.08 20.16
C ALA A 568 23.77 39.14 21.08
N THR A 569 24.36 38.71 22.22
CA THR A 569 25.20 39.61 23.07
C THR A 569 26.69 39.35 22.92
N THR A 570 27.20 39.49 21.70
CA THR A 570 28.58 39.91 21.46
C THR A 570 28.57 40.91 20.30
N GLY A 571 28.84 42.14 20.64
CA GLY A 571 28.66 43.30 19.81
C GLY A 571 29.40 43.30 18.46
N THR A 572 28.66 43.77 17.49
CA THR A 572 29.19 44.73 16.48
C THR A 572 27.97 45.41 15.83
N GLU A 573 27.89 46.70 15.94
CA GLU A 573 26.92 47.56 15.24
C GLU A 573 27.09 47.38 13.72
N LEU A 574 25.98 46.98 13.03
CA LEU A 574 25.92 47.05 11.58
C LEU A 574 25.32 48.37 11.13
N PRO A 575 25.86 48.97 10.05
CA PRO A 575 25.46 50.30 9.60
C PRO A 575 24.03 50.32 9.05
N ALA A 576 23.33 51.39 9.40
CA ALA A 576 22.05 51.76 8.78
C ALA A 576 22.34 52.15 7.32
N ASP A 577 21.96 51.32 6.38
CA ASP A 577 21.66 51.62 4.98
C ASP A 577 21.69 50.29 4.18
N ALA A 578 20.58 49.52 4.29
CA ALA A 578 20.26 48.49 3.32
C ALA A 578 18.74 48.50 3.10
N GLU A 579 18.32 49.20 2.07
CA GLU A 579 16.95 49.12 1.57
C GLU A 579 16.64 47.73 1.08
N ALA A 580 15.76 47.02 1.82
CA ALA A 580 15.20 45.74 1.39
C ALA A 580 14.09 46.04 0.38
N SER A 581 14.26 45.58 -0.83
CA SER A 581 13.23 45.54 -1.88
C SER A 581 12.06 44.64 -1.44
N VAL A 582 10.95 45.26 -1.11
CA VAL A 582 9.68 44.59 -0.74
C VAL A 582 8.90 44.34 -2.03
N ASP A 583 8.56 43.09 -2.28
CA ASP A 583 7.65 42.69 -3.35
C ASP A 583 6.18 43.00 -2.95
N PRO A 584 5.43 43.81 -3.76
CA PRO A 584 4.13 44.35 -3.35
C PRO A 584 2.93 43.42 -3.52
N GLN A 585 3.10 42.13 -3.76
CA GLN A 585 1.98 41.23 -4.04
C GLN A 585 1.56 40.26 -2.93
N SER A 586 2.09 40.36 -1.72
CA SER A 586 1.64 39.53 -0.59
C SER A 586 0.85 40.33 0.46
N GLY A 587 -0.34 40.77 0.07
CA GLY A 587 -1.25 41.55 0.94
C GLY A 587 -2.03 40.73 1.96
N LEU A 588 -1.40 39.82 2.71
CA LEU A 588 -2.06 38.97 3.73
C LEU A 588 -1.24 38.87 5.05
N TYR A 589 -0.47 39.92 5.37
CA TYR A 589 0.19 40.04 6.68
C TYR A 589 -0.41 41.17 7.48
N SER A 590 -1.66 41.03 7.92
CA SER A 590 -2.21 41.95 8.93
C SER A 590 -3.05 41.20 9.92
N ALA A 591 -2.50 40.97 11.06
CA ALA A 591 -3.01 40.74 12.40
C ALA A 591 -2.29 39.58 13.15
N ARG A 592 -0.95 39.56 13.14
CA ARG A 592 -0.23 38.90 14.23
C ARG A 592 -0.24 39.85 15.39
N ARG A 593 -1.19 39.69 16.34
CA ARG A 593 -1.09 40.31 17.65
C ARG A 593 0.18 39.75 18.30
N SER A 594 1.14 40.61 18.63
CA SER A 594 2.25 40.29 19.52
C SER A 594 1.66 39.86 20.87
N ILE A 595 1.76 38.56 21.14
CA ILE A 595 1.38 37.98 22.45
C ILE A 595 2.49 38.40 23.41
N CYS A 596 2.12 39.08 24.51
CA CYS A 596 3.08 39.53 25.51
C CYS A 596 3.69 38.33 26.26
N ARG A 597 4.93 38.49 26.75
CA ARG A 597 5.71 37.48 27.50
C ARG A 597 4.94 36.84 28.67
N GLU A 598 4.07 37.58 29.33
CA GLU A 598 3.20 37.10 30.43
C GLU A 598 2.12 36.12 29.96
N ASP A 599 1.73 36.12 28.68
CA ASP A 599 0.75 35.16 28.12
C ASP A 599 1.44 33.87 27.67
N ALA A 600 2.72 33.90 27.28
CA ALA A 600 3.50 32.70 26.94
C ALA A 600 3.73 31.80 28.17
N ASP A 601 4.04 32.39 29.35
CA ASP A 601 4.20 31.64 30.60
C ASP A 601 2.91 30.94 31.08
N LYS A 602 1.75 31.45 30.69
CA LYS A 602 0.43 30.83 30.96
C LYS A 602 0.09 29.68 29.98
N MET A 603 0.76 29.60 28.84
CA MET A 603 0.58 28.57 27.79
C MET A 603 1.45 27.34 28.03
N ILE A 604 2.51 27.47 28.84
CA ILE A 604 3.38 26.35 29.26
C ILE A 604 2.87 25.87 30.63
N VAL A 605 2.15 24.73 30.61
CA VAL A 605 1.55 24.15 31.84
C VAL A 605 2.52 23.23 32.56
N GLY A 606 3.56 22.70 31.85
CA GLY A 606 4.53 21.76 32.42
C GLY A 606 5.82 21.68 31.62
N HIS A 607 6.73 20.82 32.05
CA HIS A 607 7.98 20.55 31.35
C HIS A 607 7.72 19.83 30.01
N SER A 608 8.20 20.40 28.91
CA SER A 608 8.13 19.83 27.55
C SER A 608 9.49 19.29 27.13
N ALA A 609 9.61 17.96 27.04
CA ALA A 609 10.82 17.32 26.52
C ALA A 609 11.07 17.69 25.05
N THR A 610 9.99 17.82 24.26
CA THR A 610 10.07 18.23 22.86
C THR A 610 10.70 19.60 22.71
N LEU A 611 10.29 20.56 23.53
CA LEU A 611 10.83 21.93 23.49
C LEU A 611 12.33 21.97 23.85
N ASP A 612 12.79 21.08 24.76
CA ASP A 612 14.22 20.99 25.09
C ASP A 612 15.07 20.57 23.88
N TYR A 613 14.56 19.66 23.02
CA TYR A 613 15.25 19.28 21.79
C TYR A 613 15.15 20.38 20.71
N LEU A 614 13.99 20.95 20.49
CA LEU A 614 13.81 22.02 19.48
C LEU A 614 14.63 23.29 19.79
N THR A 615 14.86 23.57 21.07
CA THR A 615 15.68 24.71 21.51
C THR A 615 17.17 24.41 21.66
N GLY A 616 17.60 23.16 21.43
CA GLY A 616 18.98 22.72 21.56
C GLY A 616 19.46 22.53 23.01
N ARG A 617 18.56 22.63 24.02
CA ARG A 617 18.91 22.32 25.42
C ARG A 617 19.24 20.86 25.64
N LYS A 618 18.64 19.99 24.84
CA LYS A 618 18.97 18.57 24.72
C LYS A 618 19.32 18.26 23.27
N ALA A 619 20.26 17.34 23.07
CA ALA A 619 20.62 16.79 21.77
C ALA A 619 21.01 15.32 21.86
N ILE A 620 20.92 14.61 20.77
CA ILE A 620 21.57 13.32 20.60
C ILE A 620 22.93 13.61 20.01
N GLU A 621 23.99 13.34 20.78
CA GLU A 621 25.36 13.64 20.37
C GLU A 621 25.89 12.56 19.41
N ALA A 622 26.64 12.97 18.38
CA ALA A 622 27.36 12.04 17.53
C ALA A 622 28.52 11.37 18.31
N PRO A 623 28.79 10.07 18.08
CA PRO A 623 29.91 9.40 18.72
C PRO A 623 31.26 10.06 18.36
N THR A 624 32.10 10.33 19.36
CA THR A 624 33.45 10.91 19.17
C THR A 624 34.43 9.99 18.45
N ARG A 625 34.14 8.68 18.40
CA ARG A 625 34.96 7.67 17.75
C ARG A 625 34.06 6.63 17.05
N ARG A 626 34.34 6.39 15.76
CA ARG A 626 33.70 5.34 14.97
C ARG A 626 34.43 4.01 15.14
N ARG A 627 33.65 2.90 15.15
CA ARG A 627 34.20 1.54 15.13
C ARG A 627 34.82 1.25 13.76
N LYS A 628 35.83 0.37 13.71
CA LYS A 628 36.48 -0.04 12.46
C LYS A 628 36.03 -1.41 11.97
N GLY A 629 35.07 -2.03 12.67
CA GLY A 629 34.61 -3.39 12.37
C GLY A 629 35.63 -4.46 12.79
N ASN A 630 35.30 -5.71 12.44
CA ASN A 630 36.16 -6.87 12.73
C ASN A 630 37.08 -7.28 11.57
N GLY A 631 37.10 -6.52 10.47
CA GLY A 631 37.88 -6.80 9.26
C GLY A 631 37.26 -7.81 8.30
N GLN A 632 36.06 -8.34 8.60
CA GLN A 632 35.30 -9.20 7.72
C GLN A 632 34.17 -8.41 7.01
N THR A 633 33.75 -8.88 5.87
CA THR A 633 32.66 -8.27 5.09
C THR A 633 31.61 -9.30 4.69
N LEU A 634 30.40 -8.81 4.44
CA LEU A 634 29.33 -9.51 3.75
C LEU A 634 29.09 -8.78 2.43
N GLY A 635 29.37 -9.40 1.30
CA GLY A 635 29.31 -8.76 -0.01
C GLY A 635 28.14 -9.25 -0.85
N ILE A 636 27.52 -8.35 -1.61
CA ILE A 636 26.57 -8.64 -2.70
C ILE A 636 27.24 -8.24 -4.00
N ARG A 637 27.11 -9.06 -5.03
CA ARG A 637 27.61 -8.78 -6.38
C ARG A 637 26.51 -8.81 -7.40
N GLY A 638 26.47 -7.82 -8.27
CA GLY A 638 25.57 -7.73 -9.39
C GLY A 638 24.09 -7.71 -9.04
N ALA A 639 23.70 -7.07 -7.93
CA ALA A 639 22.29 -6.98 -7.54
C ALA A 639 21.48 -6.25 -8.59
N ARG A 640 20.48 -6.94 -9.16
CA ARG A 640 19.58 -6.48 -10.23
C ARG A 640 18.15 -6.79 -9.84
N GLY A 641 17.26 -5.96 -10.20
CA GLY A 641 15.85 -6.13 -9.94
C GLY A 641 15.22 -4.81 -9.52
N ASN A 642 13.95 -4.66 -9.77
CA ASN A 642 13.28 -3.39 -9.61
C ASN A 642 14.08 -2.28 -10.32
N ASN A 643 14.62 -1.32 -9.56
CA ASN A 643 15.44 -0.22 -10.10
C ASN A 643 16.95 -0.42 -9.93
N LEU A 644 17.43 -1.50 -9.32
CA LEU A 644 18.85 -1.73 -9.08
C LEU A 644 19.64 -1.92 -10.39
N LYS A 645 20.78 -1.24 -10.51
CA LYS A 645 21.63 -1.19 -11.72
C LYS A 645 22.91 -2.00 -11.56
N SER A 646 22.81 -3.31 -11.31
CA SER A 646 23.94 -4.23 -11.11
C SER A 646 24.89 -3.74 -9.99
N VAL A 647 24.33 -3.58 -8.81
CA VAL A 647 25.02 -2.97 -7.66
C VAL A 647 25.90 -4.00 -6.97
N ASP A 648 27.15 -3.60 -6.72
CA ASP A 648 28.09 -4.30 -5.83
C ASP A 648 28.19 -3.54 -4.50
N VAL A 649 28.17 -4.26 -3.38
CA VAL A 649 28.28 -3.67 -2.03
C VAL A 649 28.95 -4.63 -1.07
N ASP A 650 29.82 -4.09 -0.20
CA ASP A 650 30.49 -4.81 0.87
C ASP A 650 30.14 -4.21 2.24
N PHE A 651 29.30 -4.92 3.01
CA PHE A 651 28.94 -4.50 4.36
C PHE A 651 30.03 -4.91 5.36
N PRO A 652 30.74 -3.96 6.02
CA PRO A 652 31.73 -4.28 7.04
C PRO A 652 31.06 -4.85 8.28
N LEU A 653 31.54 -5.99 8.80
CA LEU A 653 30.94 -6.66 9.94
C LEU A 653 31.47 -6.12 11.29
N GLY A 654 30.65 -6.26 12.35
CA GLY A 654 30.97 -5.76 13.69
C GLY A 654 30.77 -4.24 13.82
N MET A 655 29.88 -3.65 13.03
CA MET A 655 29.59 -2.21 13.00
C MET A 655 28.09 -1.94 13.03
N LEU A 656 27.74 -0.70 13.36
CA LEU A 656 26.40 -0.14 13.13
C LEU A 656 26.41 0.56 11.76
N ILE A 657 25.68 0.02 10.82
CA ILE A 657 25.66 0.45 9.41
C ILE A 657 24.31 1.09 9.08
N GLY A 658 24.33 2.29 8.52
CA GLY A 658 23.15 2.98 7.99
C GLY A 658 23.00 2.78 6.48
N ILE A 659 21.79 2.48 6.03
CA ILE A 659 21.40 2.53 4.62
C ILE A 659 20.52 3.73 4.44
N ALA A 660 21.09 4.79 3.84
CA ALA A 660 20.41 6.06 3.59
C ALA A 660 20.02 6.21 2.11
N GLY A 661 19.38 7.30 1.77
CA GLY A 661 19.01 7.69 0.40
C GLY A 661 17.55 8.06 0.25
N VAL A 662 17.20 8.67 -0.88
CA VAL A 662 15.85 9.16 -1.17
C VAL A 662 14.80 8.04 -1.20
N SER A 663 13.54 8.42 -1.08
CA SER A 663 12.44 7.46 -1.20
C SER A 663 12.44 6.83 -2.60
N GLY A 664 12.26 5.49 -2.68
CA GLY A 664 12.31 4.75 -3.95
C GLY A 664 13.70 4.57 -4.56
N SER A 665 14.80 4.91 -3.89
CA SER A 665 16.18 4.75 -4.42
C SER A 665 16.67 3.30 -4.53
N GLY A 666 15.95 2.32 -3.95
CA GLY A 666 16.30 0.90 -4.03
C GLY A 666 16.80 0.29 -2.71
N LYS A 667 16.74 1.00 -1.57
CA LYS A 667 17.15 0.50 -0.25
C LYS A 667 16.50 -0.84 0.11
N SER A 668 15.17 -0.92 0.01
CA SER A 668 14.44 -2.16 0.30
C SER A 668 14.71 -3.24 -0.73
N SER A 669 14.96 -2.89 -1.99
CA SER A 669 15.29 -3.86 -3.04
C SER A 669 16.62 -4.56 -2.77
N ILE A 670 17.66 -3.85 -2.35
CA ILE A 670 18.97 -4.46 -2.05
C ILE A 670 18.95 -5.25 -0.74
N ILE A 671 18.32 -4.72 0.33
CA ILE A 671 18.34 -5.36 1.66
C ILE A 671 17.20 -6.37 1.80
N ASN A 672 15.94 -5.92 1.67
CA ASN A 672 14.77 -6.73 2.01
C ASN A 672 14.41 -7.76 0.93
N GLU A 673 14.64 -7.42 -0.36
CA GLU A 673 14.22 -8.27 -1.48
C GLU A 673 15.38 -9.05 -2.12
N THR A 674 16.66 -8.67 -1.90
CA THR A 674 17.83 -9.40 -2.38
C THR A 674 18.55 -10.12 -1.25
N LEU A 675 19.17 -9.38 -0.31
CA LEU A 675 20.03 -9.95 0.75
C LEU A 675 19.25 -10.85 1.71
N MET A 676 18.15 -10.34 2.24
CA MET A 676 17.40 -11.00 3.29
C MET A 676 16.80 -12.36 2.86
N PRO A 677 16.19 -12.52 1.65
CA PRO A 677 15.72 -13.82 1.19
C PRO A 677 16.83 -14.86 1.08
N VAL A 678 18.03 -14.47 0.58
CA VAL A 678 19.17 -15.38 0.48
C VAL A 678 19.62 -15.87 1.87
N LEU A 679 19.77 -14.95 2.82
CA LEU A 679 20.16 -15.28 4.19
C LEU A 679 19.08 -16.12 4.89
N LYS A 680 17.79 -15.82 4.72
CA LYS A 680 16.68 -16.63 5.26
C LYS A 680 16.66 -18.05 4.66
N ASN A 681 16.93 -18.18 3.35
CA ASN A 681 17.04 -19.49 2.72
C ASN A 681 18.21 -20.29 3.31
N ARG A 682 19.36 -19.64 3.53
CA ARG A 682 20.56 -20.28 4.09
C ARG A 682 20.37 -20.71 5.54
N PHE A 683 19.86 -19.82 6.41
CA PHE A 683 19.80 -20.07 7.86
C PHE A 683 18.51 -20.77 8.30
N TYR A 684 17.39 -20.56 7.57
CA TYR A 684 16.04 -21.00 8.01
C TYR A 684 15.30 -21.89 6.99
N ASN A 685 15.92 -22.25 5.86
CA ASN A 685 15.29 -23.02 4.77
C ASN A 685 13.94 -22.40 4.31
N ALA A 686 13.88 -21.06 4.19
CA ALA A 686 12.64 -20.33 3.99
C ALA A 686 12.06 -20.46 2.57
N LYS A 687 12.83 -20.89 1.56
CA LYS A 687 12.44 -21.04 0.14
C LYS A 687 11.87 -19.74 -0.46
N LEU A 688 12.46 -18.59 -0.11
CA LEU A 688 12.11 -17.31 -0.66
C LEU A 688 12.85 -17.07 -1.99
N GLN A 689 12.23 -16.40 -2.94
CA GLN A 689 12.90 -16.00 -4.17
C GLN A 689 13.53 -14.61 -3.99
N PRO A 690 14.86 -14.47 -4.03
CA PRO A 690 15.53 -13.18 -4.03
C PRO A 690 15.38 -12.51 -5.40
N LEU A 691 15.52 -11.18 -5.44
CA LEU A 691 15.73 -10.47 -6.70
C LEU A 691 17.04 -10.96 -7.36
N PRO A 692 17.19 -10.82 -8.69
CA PRO A 692 18.36 -11.29 -9.41
C PRO A 692 19.65 -10.66 -8.89
N TYR A 693 20.66 -11.48 -8.64
CA TYR A 693 22.03 -11.12 -8.23
C TYR A 693 23.01 -12.13 -8.83
N ASP A 694 24.31 -11.83 -8.82
CA ASP A 694 25.34 -12.75 -9.30
C ASP A 694 25.86 -13.65 -8.17
N GLU A 695 26.29 -13.07 -7.06
CA GLU A 695 26.90 -13.80 -5.94
C GLU A 695 26.73 -13.05 -4.61
N ILE A 696 26.69 -13.80 -3.50
CA ILE A 696 26.84 -13.25 -2.14
C ILE A 696 28.07 -13.88 -1.50
N VAL A 697 28.99 -13.04 -1.02
CA VAL A 697 30.27 -13.42 -0.47
C VAL A 697 30.29 -13.15 1.03
N GLY A 698 30.95 -14.00 1.81
CA GLY A 698 31.12 -13.78 3.26
C GLY A 698 29.93 -14.21 4.12
N ILE A 699 29.00 -15.04 3.62
CA ILE A 699 27.86 -15.57 4.41
C ILE A 699 28.36 -16.41 5.59
N GLU A 700 29.51 -17.07 5.46
CA GLU A 700 30.16 -17.88 6.47
C GLU A 700 30.61 -17.08 7.70
N ASN A 701 30.75 -15.77 7.58
CA ASN A 701 31.11 -14.88 8.68
C ASN A 701 29.93 -14.58 9.62
N ILE A 702 28.72 -15.04 9.28
CA ILE A 702 27.49 -14.80 10.03
C ILE A 702 26.93 -16.15 10.45
N ASP A 703 26.45 -16.25 11.68
CA ASP A 703 25.82 -17.47 12.21
C ASP A 703 24.29 -17.37 12.33
N LYS A 704 23.74 -16.17 12.35
CA LYS A 704 22.30 -15.93 12.52
C LYS A 704 21.86 -14.61 11.90
N LEU A 705 20.65 -14.60 11.31
CA LEU A 705 19.96 -13.40 10.86
C LEU A 705 18.78 -13.09 11.76
N ILE A 706 18.61 -11.83 12.15
CA ILE A 706 17.43 -11.35 12.88
C ILE A 706 16.87 -10.15 12.15
N GLU A 707 15.65 -10.29 11.68
CA GLU A 707 14.87 -9.22 11.06
C GLU A 707 13.97 -8.56 12.10
N ILE A 708 14.00 -7.25 12.15
CA ILE A 708 13.15 -6.43 13.02
C ILE A 708 12.40 -5.44 12.15
N ASP A 709 11.20 -5.82 11.74
CA ASP A 709 10.28 -5.05 10.93
C ASP A 709 9.09 -4.49 11.75
N GLN A 710 8.30 -3.63 11.16
CA GLN A 710 7.12 -3.00 11.77
C GLN A 710 5.88 -3.92 11.83
N SER A 711 5.97 -5.17 11.37
CA SER A 711 4.83 -6.08 11.38
C SER A 711 4.38 -6.40 12.81
N PRO A 712 3.07 -6.53 13.05
CA PRO A 712 2.54 -6.83 14.38
C PRO A 712 3.15 -8.11 14.98
N ILE A 713 3.41 -8.11 16.29
CA ILE A 713 3.90 -9.29 17.03
C ILE A 713 2.88 -10.44 17.11
N GLY A 714 1.69 -10.24 16.56
CA GLY A 714 0.65 -11.26 16.45
C GLY A 714 -0.61 -10.72 15.81
N ARG A 715 -1.35 -11.61 15.15
CA ARG A 715 -2.55 -11.27 14.35
C ARG A 715 -3.87 -11.44 15.10
N THR A 716 -3.84 -11.87 16.35
CA THR A 716 -5.05 -12.16 17.14
C THR A 716 -5.10 -11.31 18.42
N PRO A 717 -6.29 -11.00 18.94
CA PRO A 717 -6.43 -10.27 20.22
C PRO A 717 -5.81 -11.00 21.42
N ARG A 718 -5.47 -12.27 21.27
CA ARG A 718 -4.80 -13.09 22.32
C ARG A 718 -3.29 -12.97 22.32
N SER A 719 -2.70 -12.48 21.24
CA SER A 719 -1.27 -12.16 21.21
C SER A 719 -1.02 -10.89 22.00
N ASN A 720 -0.02 -10.89 22.87
CA ASN A 720 0.33 -9.77 23.74
C ASN A 720 1.83 -9.80 24.10
N PRO A 721 2.39 -8.74 24.70
CA PRO A 721 3.77 -8.65 25.13
C PRO A 721 4.23 -9.84 25.98
N ALA A 722 3.42 -10.25 26.94
CA ALA A 722 3.76 -11.36 27.86
C ALA A 722 3.90 -12.70 27.11
N THR A 723 3.05 -12.97 26.09
CA THR A 723 3.14 -14.22 25.32
C THR A 723 4.28 -14.19 24.30
N PHE A 724 4.53 -13.04 23.69
CA PHE A 724 5.56 -12.89 22.66
C PHE A 724 6.96 -13.04 23.24
N THR A 725 7.25 -12.42 24.37
CA THR A 725 8.56 -12.51 25.06
C THR A 725 8.73 -13.83 25.81
N GLY A 726 7.67 -14.64 25.92
CA GLY A 726 7.70 -15.90 26.67
C GLY A 726 7.70 -15.72 28.20
N VAL A 727 7.62 -14.49 28.72
CA VAL A 727 7.55 -14.23 30.16
C VAL A 727 6.28 -14.79 30.78
N PHE A 728 5.19 -14.91 30.01
CA PHE A 728 3.94 -15.46 30.48
C PHE A 728 4.03 -16.93 30.90
N ASN A 729 4.94 -17.70 30.31
CA ASN A 729 5.17 -19.09 30.75
C ASN A 729 5.74 -19.14 32.16
N ASP A 730 6.71 -18.29 32.46
CA ASP A 730 7.32 -18.22 33.79
C ASP A 730 6.32 -17.70 34.84
N ILE A 731 5.49 -16.70 34.47
CA ILE A 731 4.42 -16.19 35.34
C ILE A 731 3.40 -17.32 35.64
N ARG A 732 2.97 -18.10 34.64
CA ARG A 732 2.02 -19.20 34.87
C ARG A 732 2.61 -20.29 35.79
N ASN A 733 3.87 -20.62 35.62
CA ASN A 733 4.57 -21.58 36.51
C ASN A 733 4.65 -21.03 37.94
N LEU A 734 4.87 -19.74 38.10
CA LEU A 734 4.85 -19.10 39.40
C LEU A 734 3.47 -19.18 40.08
N PHE A 735 2.39 -18.94 39.32
CA PHE A 735 1.02 -19.08 39.86
C PHE A 735 0.68 -20.53 40.19
N GLU A 736 1.14 -21.52 39.42
CA GLU A 736 1.02 -22.96 39.79
C GLU A 736 1.72 -23.26 41.11
N ALA A 737 2.86 -22.61 41.38
CA ALA A 737 3.63 -22.84 42.60
C ALA A 737 2.98 -22.24 43.86
N THR A 738 1.96 -21.37 43.73
CA THR A 738 1.27 -20.75 44.90
C THR A 738 0.55 -21.77 45.74
N PRO A 739 0.43 -21.55 47.10
CA PRO A 739 -0.30 -22.45 47.99
C PRO A 739 -1.76 -22.68 47.55
N ASP A 740 -2.48 -21.60 47.15
CA ASP A 740 -3.87 -21.67 46.70
C ASP A 740 -4.06 -22.53 45.46
N ALA A 741 -3.12 -22.42 44.47
CA ALA A 741 -3.20 -23.25 43.30
C ALA A 741 -2.93 -24.74 43.60
N LYS A 742 -1.94 -25.02 44.47
CA LYS A 742 -1.64 -26.40 44.92
C LYS A 742 -2.80 -27.04 45.66
N ILE A 743 -3.44 -26.34 46.57
CA ILE A 743 -4.64 -26.81 47.31
C ILE A 743 -5.78 -27.15 46.34
N ARG A 744 -5.95 -26.35 45.27
CA ARG A 744 -7.02 -26.55 44.27
C ARG A 744 -6.60 -27.49 43.13
N GLY A 745 -5.38 -28.01 43.12
CA GLY A 745 -4.85 -28.90 42.10
C GLY A 745 -4.68 -28.20 40.73
N TYR A 746 -4.48 -26.88 40.74
CA TYR A 746 -4.38 -26.12 39.50
C TYR A 746 -2.97 -26.16 38.92
N LYS A 747 -2.85 -26.55 37.63
CA LYS A 747 -1.60 -26.59 36.87
C LYS A 747 -1.42 -25.30 36.06
N ALA A 748 -0.21 -25.05 35.54
CA ALA A 748 0.10 -23.87 34.72
C ALA A 748 -0.88 -23.64 33.57
N GLY A 749 -1.44 -24.72 33.00
CA GLY A 749 -2.47 -24.64 31.96
C GLY A 749 -3.75 -23.93 32.41
N ARG A 750 -4.11 -23.99 33.71
CA ARG A 750 -5.27 -23.32 34.29
C ARG A 750 -5.15 -21.77 34.16
N PHE A 751 -3.94 -21.26 34.23
CA PHE A 751 -3.61 -19.83 34.14
C PHE A 751 -3.35 -19.38 32.70
N SER A 752 -3.62 -20.23 31.69
CA SER A 752 -3.55 -19.87 30.28
C SER A 752 -4.92 -19.41 29.76
N PHE A 753 -4.96 -18.25 29.11
CA PHE A 753 -6.17 -17.81 28.39
C PHE A 753 -6.34 -18.48 27.01
N ASN A 754 -5.33 -19.23 26.54
CA ASN A 754 -5.39 -19.95 25.26
C ASN A 754 -5.96 -21.37 25.38
N VAL A 755 -5.86 -21.97 26.57
CA VAL A 755 -6.25 -23.36 26.82
C VAL A 755 -7.60 -23.40 27.57
N PRO A 756 -8.51 -24.31 27.22
CA PRO A 756 -9.76 -24.54 27.96
C PRO A 756 -9.51 -24.88 29.43
N GLY A 757 -10.45 -24.56 30.30
CA GLY A 757 -10.43 -24.88 31.73
C GLY A 757 -10.39 -23.66 32.64
N GLY A 758 -9.40 -22.76 32.49
CA GLY A 758 -9.29 -21.55 33.32
C GLY A 758 -9.79 -20.28 32.65
N ARG A 759 -9.90 -20.23 31.34
CA ARG A 759 -10.33 -19.07 30.57
C ARG A 759 -11.84 -18.90 30.55
N CYS A 760 -12.30 -17.70 30.28
CA CYS A 760 -13.69 -17.42 29.93
C CYS A 760 -14.03 -18.14 28.61
N GLU A 761 -15.05 -18.99 28.60
CA GLU A 761 -15.40 -19.76 27.38
C GLU A 761 -16.24 -18.91 26.40
N GLU A 762 -16.94 -17.89 26.88
CA GLU A 762 -17.72 -16.96 26.04
C GLU A 762 -16.81 -16.23 25.01
N CYS A 763 -15.73 -15.61 25.45
CA CYS A 763 -14.75 -14.94 24.59
C CYS A 763 -13.55 -15.83 24.25
N LYS A 764 -13.53 -17.09 24.69
CA LYS A 764 -12.41 -18.02 24.51
C LYS A 764 -11.05 -17.44 24.94
N GLY A 765 -11.06 -16.63 25.99
CA GLY A 765 -9.88 -15.98 26.55
C GLY A 765 -9.39 -14.71 25.86
N ALA A 766 -10.11 -14.20 24.87
CA ALA A 766 -9.76 -12.96 24.18
C ALA A 766 -10.04 -11.70 25.02
N GLY A 767 -11.01 -11.75 25.94
CA GLY A 767 -11.50 -10.61 26.71
C GLY A 767 -12.51 -9.74 25.94
N ILE A 768 -12.48 -9.82 24.60
CA ILE A 768 -13.33 -9.09 23.66
C ILE A 768 -14.03 -10.05 22.72
N LYS A 769 -15.12 -9.60 22.10
CA LYS A 769 -15.81 -10.24 20.98
C LYS A 769 -15.61 -9.36 19.75
N VAL A 770 -15.18 -9.96 18.65
CA VAL A 770 -15.09 -9.28 17.36
C VAL A 770 -16.43 -9.45 16.66
N ILE A 771 -17.10 -8.36 16.36
CA ILE A 771 -18.33 -8.33 15.57
C ILE A 771 -17.93 -7.95 14.15
N GLU A 772 -18.02 -8.90 13.23
CA GLU A 772 -17.76 -8.64 11.81
C GLU A 772 -18.97 -7.94 11.19
N MET A 773 -18.73 -6.84 10.49
CA MET A 773 -19.75 -6.09 9.76
C MET A 773 -19.48 -6.19 8.27
N ASN A 774 -20.52 -6.49 7.46
CA ASN A 774 -20.39 -6.82 6.03
C ASN A 774 -19.73 -5.73 5.17
N PHE A 775 -19.76 -4.47 5.55
CA PHE A 775 -19.23 -3.35 4.75
C PHE A 775 -18.41 -2.35 5.57
N LEU A 776 -18.26 -2.58 6.88
CA LEU A 776 -17.53 -1.72 7.81
C LEU A 776 -16.40 -2.51 8.50
N PRO A 777 -15.39 -1.83 9.04
CA PRO A 777 -14.39 -2.49 9.88
C PRO A 777 -15.05 -3.24 11.05
N SER A 778 -14.51 -4.40 11.39
CA SER A 778 -14.98 -5.20 12.54
C SER A 778 -14.88 -4.40 13.84
N VAL A 779 -15.89 -4.47 14.69
CA VAL A 779 -15.94 -3.78 15.97
C VAL A 779 -15.58 -4.73 17.09
N ASN A 780 -14.70 -4.30 17.98
CA ASN A 780 -14.30 -5.03 19.18
C ASN A 780 -15.18 -4.61 20.37
N VAL A 781 -15.96 -5.54 20.92
CA VAL A 781 -16.82 -5.30 22.08
C VAL A 781 -16.29 -6.08 23.28
N VAL A 782 -16.21 -5.44 24.44
CA VAL A 782 -15.80 -6.11 25.68
C VAL A 782 -16.73 -7.27 26.00
N CYS A 783 -16.17 -8.42 26.39
CA CYS A 783 -16.97 -9.59 26.76
C CYS A 783 -17.80 -9.33 28.02
N ASN A 784 -19.13 -9.49 27.94
CA ASN A 784 -20.06 -9.21 29.04
C ASN A 784 -19.85 -10.15 30.22
N GLU A 785 -19.49 -11.43 30.00
CA GLU A 785 -19.32 -12.42 31.07
C GLU A 785 -18.07 -12.14 31.90
N CYS A 786 -16.90 -12.04 31.26
CA CYS A 786 -15.64 -11.83 32.00
C CYS A 786 -15.31 -10.34 32.18
N ARG A 787 -16.04 -9.42 31.55
CA ARG A 787 -15.80 -7.97 31.58
C ARG A 787 -14.34 -7.61 31.26
N GLY A 788 -13.81 -8.21 30.18
CA GLY A 788 -12.42 -8.01 29.73
C GLY A 788 -11.38 -8.86 30.45
N ARG A 789 -11.69 -9.48 31.59
CA ARG A 789 -10.70 -10.18 32.46
C ARG A 789 -10.22 -11.53 31.94
N ARG A 790 -10.71 -12.02 30.81
CA ARG A 790 -10.22 -13.22 30.09
C ARG A 790 -10.40 -14.57 30.80
N TYR A 791 -10.56 -14.63 32.13
CA TYR A 791 -10.59 -15.82 32.96
C TYR A 791 -11.91 -16.01 33.69
N LYS A 792 -12.14 -17.25 34.16
CA LYS A 792 -13.20 -17.58 35.08
C LYS A 792 -12.89 -17.04 36.48
N SER A 793 -13.92 -16.76 37.28
CA SER A 793 -13.83 -16.28 38.68
C SER A 793 -12.93 -17.13 39.57
N ASP A 794 -13.04 -18.48 39.44
CA ASP A 794 -12.25 -19.44 40.22
C ASP A 794 -10.76 -19.34 39.96
N THR A 795 -10.37 -19.05 38.71
CA THR A 795 -8.97 -18.84 38.31
C THR A 795 -8.46 -17.51 38.91
N LEU A 796 -9.29 -16.47 38.88
CA LEU A 796 -8.95 -15.16 39.43
C LEU A 796 -8.90 -15.14 40.95
N ALA A 797 -9.46 -16.14 41.63
CA ALA A 797 -9.35 -16.26 43.08
C ALA A 797 -7.92 -16.55 43.58
N VAL A 798 -7.08 -17.16 42.74
CA VAL A 798 -5.67 -17.44 43.04
C VAL A 798 -4.85 -16.17 42.92
N LYS A 799 -4.07 -15.84 43.96
CA LYS A 799 -3.29 -14.62 44.04
C LYS A 799 -1.82 -14.89 44.37
N TYR A 800 -0.93 -14.07 43.76
CA TYR A 800 0.47 -13.98 44.14
C TYR A 800 0.77 -12.55 44.58
N LYS A 801 1.36 -12.36 45.79
CA LYS A 801 1.55 -11.03 46.39
C LYS A 801 0.28 -10.12 46.30
N GLY A 802 -0.94 -10.72 46.52
CA GLY A 802 -2.19 -10.01 46.50
C GLY A 802 -2.83 -9.74 45.11
N LYS A 803 -2.11 -9.98 44.03
CA LYS A 803 -2.57 -9.78 42.63
C LYS A 803 -2.96 -11.11 41.99
N ASN A 804 -4.05 -11.15 41.23
CA ASN A 804 -4.43 -12.31 40.42
C ASN A 804 -3.77 -12.26 39.03
N ILE A 805 -3.94 -13.31 38.24
CA ILE A 805 -3.31 -13.40 36.91
C ILE A 805 -3.75 -12.30 35.93
N ASN A 806 -5.01 -11.82 36.03
CA ASN A 806 -5.48 -10.72 35.18
C ASN A 806 -4.90 -9.38 35.67
N ASP A 807 -4.80 -9.17 36.98
CA ASP A 807 -4.18 -7.95 37.51
C ASP A 807 -2.73 -7.82 37.04
N VAL A 808 -2.01 -8.95 36.96
CA VAL A 808 -0.64 -9.00 36.40
C VAL A 808 -0.62 -8.67 34.92
N LEU A 809 -1.58 -9.15 34.14
CA LEU A 809 -1.66 -8.83 32.72
C LEU A 809 -2.01 -7.34 32.47
N GLU A 810 -2.74 -6.72 33.36
CA GLU A 810 -3.10 -5.29 33.28
C GLU A 810 -1.99 -4.35 33.80
N MET A 811 -0.96 -4.89 34.44
CA MET A 811 0.18 -4.08 34.90
C MET A 811 0.97 -3.50 33.72
N PRO A 812 1.40 -2.24 33.77
CA PRO A 812 2.50 -1.73 32.96
C PRO A 812 3.77 -2.57 33.16
N ILE A 813 4.59 -2.70 32.12
CA ILE A 813 5.82 -3.51 32.16
C ILE A 813 6.78 -3.00 33.24
N SER A 814 6.87 -1.69 33.48
CA SER A 814 7.68 -1.08 34.56
C SER A 814 7.22 -1.55 35.94
N GLU A 815 5.92 -1.47 36.23
CA GLU A 815 5.31 -1.96 37.48
C GLU A 815 5.53 -3.47 37.64
N ALA A 816 5.35 -4.22 36.55
CA ALA A 816 5.57 -5.66 36.55
C ALA A 816 7.05 -6.01 36.79
N TYR A 817 8.00 -5.23 36.29
CA TYR A 817 9.42 -5.43 36.55
C TYR A 817 9.74 -5.27 38.03
N GLU A 818 9.27 -4.24 38.68
CA GLU A 818 9.42 -4.03 40.12
C GLU A 818 8.72 -5.15 40.92
N PHE A 819 7.51 -5.56 40.54
CA PHE A 819 6.73 -6.58 41.19
C PHE A 819 7.41 -7.96 41.18
N PHE A 820 8.11 -8.29 40.08
CA PHE A 820 8.82 -9.55 39.88
C PHE A 820 10.34 -9.45 40.03
N GLU A 821 10.90 -8.37 40.57
CA GLU A 821 12.35 -8.13 40.71
C GLU A 821 13.09 -9.30 41.37
N THR A 822 12.50 -9.96 42.37
CA THR A 822 13.05 -11.09 43.09
C THR A 822 13.10 -12.40 42.29
N ILE A 823 12.55 -12.45 41.07
CA ILE A 823 12.48 -13.65 40.23
C ILE A 823 13.30 -13.43 38.96
N PRO A 824 14.56 -13.89 38.91
CA PRO A 824 15.49 -13.55 37.82
C PRO A 824 15.01 -13.91 36.43
N SER A 825 14.32 -15.06 36.25
CA SER A 825 13.81 -15.51 34.94
C SER A 825 12.70 -14.60 34.37
N ILE A 826 11.91 -13.95 35.23
CA ILE A 826 10.89 -12.97 34.84
C ILE A 826 11.52 -11.59 34.74
N ALA A 827 12.29 -11.18 35.74
CA ALA A 827 12.91 -9.86 35.83
C ALA A 827 13.81 -9.53 34.63
N GLN A 828 14.64 -10.48 34.17
CA GLN A 828 15.52 -10.28 33.00
C GLN A 828 14.73 -9.98 31.74
N LYS A 829 13.63 -10.70 31.48
CA LYS A 829 12.80 -10.49 30.30
C LYS A 829 12.04 -9.16 30.36
N LEU A 830 11.55 -8.79 31.56
CA LEU A 830 10.86 -7.53 31.78
C LEU A 830 11.84 -6.33 31.69
N LYS A 831 13.06 -6.49 32.22
CA LYS A 831 14.11 -5.48 32.11
C LYS A 831 14.42 -5.15 30.65
N ALA A 832 14.57 -6.13 29.79
CA ALA A 832 14.82 -5.92 28.35
C ALA A 832 13.69 -5.09 27.69
N LEU A 833 12.45 -5.25 28.12
CA LEU A 833 11.32 -4.45 27.66
C LEU A 833 11.36 -3.00 28.19
N VAL A 834 11.79 -2.81 29.42
CA VAL A 834 12.00 -1.46 30.00
C VAL A 834 13.16 -0.77 29.31
N ASP A 835 14.27 -1.48 29.08
CA ASP A 835 15.49 -0.96 28.46
C ASP A 835 15.25 -0.45 27.00
N VAL A 836 14.23 -0.95 26.29
CA VAL A 836 13.81 -0.45 24.97
C VAL A 836 12.70 0.63 25.05
N GLY A 837 12.40 1.16 26.25
CA GLY A 837 11.41 2.22 26.43
C GLY A 837 9.94 1.77 26.36
N LEU A 838 9.62 0.48 26.55
CA LEU A 838 8.25 -0.06 26.55
C LEU A 838 7.67 -0.23 27.97
N GLY A 839 8.21 0.44 28.98
CA GLY A 839 7.76 0.33 30.35
C GLY A 839 6.29 0.67 30.59
N TYR A 840 5.71 1.56 29.79
CA TYR A 840 4.32 2.01 29.86
C TYR A 840 3.32 1.01 29.28
N VAL A 841 3.76 0.09 28.41
CA VAL A 841 2.87 -0.90 27.76
C VAL A 841 2.41 -1.92 28.79
N ARG A 842 1.13 -2.33 28.75
CA ARG A 842 0.62 -3.38 29.64
C ARG A 842 1.04 -4.77 29.16
N LEU A 843 1.37 -5.66 30.08
CA LEU A 843 1.78 -7.04 29.76
C LEU A 843 0.72 -7.79 28.92
N GLY A 844 -0.55 -7.58 29.20
CA GLY A 844 -1.68 -8.19 28.50
C GLY A 844 -2.25 -7.37 27.35
N GLN A 845 -1.67 -6.24 26.97
CA GLN A 845 -2.13 -5.41 25.87
C GLN A 845 -2.18 -6.21 24.58
N SER A 846 -3.27 -6.11 23.83
CA SER A 846 -3.42 -6.85 22.57
C SER A 846 -2.40 -6.40 21.53
N ALA A 847 -1.74 -7.35 20.85
CA ALA A 847 -0.77 -7.05 19.81
C ALA A 847 -1.32 -6.20 18.66
N VAL A 848 -2.61 -6.30 18.38
CA VAL A 848 -3.28 -5.52 17.32
C VAL A 848 -3.52 -4.05 17.69
N THR A 849 -3.33 -3.68 18.96
CA THR A 849 -3.44 -2.28 19.44
C THR A 849 -2.07 -1.60 19.60
N LEU A 850 -0.97 -2.35 19.38
CA LEU A 850 0.37 -1.78 19.41
C LEU A 850 0.66 -1.05 18.09
N SER A 851 1.36 0.07 18.19
CA SER A 851 1.91 0.75 17.01
C SER A 851 3.00 -0.08 16.33
N GLY A 852 3.34 0.27 15.08
CA GLY A 852 4.45 -0.37 14.35
C GLY A 852 5.76 -0.29 15.13
N GLY A 853 6.10 0.89 15.63
CA GLY A 853 7.32 1.11 16.42
C GLY A 853 7.33 0.36 17.77
N GLU A 854 6.18 0.28 18.48
CA GLU A 854 6.08 -0.54 19.69
C GLU A 854 6.29 -2.03 19.39
N SER A 855 5.70 -2.53 18.30
CA SER A 855 5.87 -3.91 17.85
C SER A 855 7.33 -4.22 17.51
N GLN A 856 8.01 -3.31 16.84
CA GLN A 856 9.43 -3.41 16.48
C GLN A 856 10.34 -3.42 17.71
N ARG A 857 10.14 -2.48 18.65
CA ARG A 857 10.88 -2.46 19.92
C ARG A 857 10.62 -3.72 20.77
N MET A 858 9.41 -4.27 20.70
CA MET A 858 9.07 -5.53 21.36
C MET A 858 9.87 -6.71 20.80
N LYS A 859 10.05 -6.77 19.47
CA LYS A 859 10.90 -7.78 18.81
C LYS A 859 12.36 -7.62 19.24
N LEU A 860 12.86 -6.39 19.27
CA LEU A 860 14.22 -6.07 19.70
C LEU A 860 14.45 -6.51 21.15
N ALA A 861 13.55 -6.17 22.08
CA ALA A 861 13.62 -6.60 23.48
C ALA A 861 13.67 -8.12 23.66
N ALA A 862 12.88 -8.84 22.86
CA ALA A 862 12.85 -10.31 22.91
C ALA A 862 14.20 -10.93 22.46
N GLU A 863 14.93 -10.28 21.56
CA GLU A 863 16.28 -10.71 21.16
C GLU A 863 17.35 -10.31 22.18
N LEU A 864 17.27 -9.11 22.75
CA LEU A 864 18.17 -8.67 23.84
C LEU A 864 18.12 -9.59 25.07
N ALA A 865 16.94 -10.14 25.37
CA ALA A 865 16.77 -11.08 26.47
C ALA A 865 17.48 -12.43 26.24
N LYS A 866 17.98 -12.74 25.04
CA LYS A 866 18.70 -13.94 24.67
C LYS A 866 20.21 -13.71 24.76
N LYS A 867 21.00 -14.78 25.01
CA LYS A 867 22.46 -14.69 24.92
C LYS A 867 22.85 -14.60 23.45
N GLY A 868 23.60 -13.56 23.09
CA GLY A 868 24.15 -13.35 21.75
C GLY A 868 25.30 -14.33 21.44
N THR A 869 25.50 -14.64 20.16
CA THR A 869 26.63 -15.44 19.65
C THR A 869 27.86 -14.60 19.30
N GLY A 870 27.66 -13.28 19.07
CA GLY A 870 28.71 -12.34 18.66
C GLY A 870 28.91 -12.22 17.15
N ASN A 871 28.24 -13.04 16.33
CA ASN A 871 28.30 -12.98 14.87
C ASN A 871 26.88 -12.90 14.24
N THR A 872 25.93 -12.34 14.97
CA THR A 872 24.55 -12.20 14.49
C THR A 872 24.41 -10.94 13.65
N LEU A 873 23.76 -11.07 12.49
CA LEU A 873 23.34 -9.92 11.66
C LEU A 873 21.92 -9.50 12.04
N TYR A 874 21.77 -8.27 12.50
CA TYR A 874 20.47 -7.63 12.73
C TYR A 874 20.16 -6.71 11.57
N ILE A 875 18.95 -6.80 11.02
CA ILE A 875 18.43 -5.86 9.99
C ILE A 875 17.20 -5.19 10.57
N LEU A 876 17.27 -3.87 10.67
CA LEU A 876 16.19 -3.02 11.17
C LEU A 876 15.68 -2.13 10.03
N ASP A 877 14.37 -2.13 9.80
CA ASP A 877 13.74 -1.33 8.77
C ASP A 877 12.95 -0.18 9.41
N GLU A 878 13.41 1.05 9.21
CA GLU A 878 12.88 2.30 9.74
C GLU A 878 12.51 2.24 11.25
N PRO A 879 13.47 1.88 12.15
CA PRO A 879 13.17 1.65 13.56
C PRO A 879 12.78 2.90 14.34
N THR A 880 12.97 4.10 13.81
CA THR A 880 12.59 5.37 14.48
C THR A 880 11.16 5.81 14.23
N THR A 881 10.40 5.04 13.44
CA THR A 881 8.99 5.34 13.13
C THR A 881 8.16 5.55 14.39
N GLY A 882 7.50 6.72 14.50
CA GLY A 882 6.65 7.07 15.64
C GLY A 882 7.38 7.28 16.96
N LEU A 883 8.70 7.51 16.92
CA LEU A 883 9.50 7.72 18.12
C LEU A 883 9.81 9.21 18.35
N HIS A 884 9.64 9.63 19.59
CA HIS A 884 10.17 10.89 20.08
C HIS A 884 11.70 10.84 20.26
N PHE A 885 12.38 11.97 20.29
CA PHE A 885 13.85 12.08 20.45
C PHE A 885 14.40 11.28 21.65
N ASP A 886 13.75 11.34 22.82
CA ASP A 886 14.14 10.54 23.99
C ASP A 886 14.04 9.04 23.73
N ASP A 887 13.01 8.58 22.97
CA ASP A 887 12.85 7.18 22.58
C ASP A 887 13.93 6.76 21.55
N ILE A 888 14.30 7.66 20.62
CA ILE A 888 15.39 7.45 19.65
C ILE A 888 16.72 7.28 20.39
N LYS A 889 16.99 8.09 21.40
CA LYS A 889 18.20 7.98 22.23
C LYS A 889 18.29 6.63 22.93
N VAL A 890 17.17 6.13 23.46
CA VAL A 890 17.10 4.81 24.10
C VAL A 890 17.35 3.71 23.06
N LEU A 891 16.69 3.77 21.91
CA LEU A 891 16.85 2.80 20.82
C LEU A 891 18.31 2.76 20.33
N LEU A 892 18.93 3.92 20.14
CA LEU A 892 20.34 4.03 19.73
C LEU A 892 21.27 3.35 20.74
N GLY A 893 21.03 3.56 22.04
CA GLY A 893 21.78 2.88 23.11
C GLY A 893 21.69 1.37 23.01
N VAL A 894 20.52 0.84 22.69
CA VAL A 894 20.29 -0.60 22.48
C VAL A 894 21.06 -1.13 21.26
N MET A 895 20.98 -0.42 20.12
CA MET A 895 21.71 -0.82 18.91
C MET A 895 23.22 -0.80 19.14
N GLN A 896 23.75 0.20 19.86
CA GLN A 896 25.15 0.28 20.24
C GLN A 896 25.58 -0.91 21.11
N GLN A 897 24.74 -1.31 22.09
CA GLN A 897 25.01 -2.49 22.93
C GLN A 897 25.06 -3.78 22.13
N LEU A 898 24.21 -3.96 21.11
CA LEU A 898 24.26 -5.14 20.24
C LEU A 898 25.56 -5.21 19.45
N VAL A 899 26.05 -4.09 18.94
CA VAL A 899 27.33 -4.01 18.21
C VAL A 899 28.50 -4.24 19.15
N ASP A 900 28.49 -3.68 20.38
CA ASP A 900 29.52 -3.89 21.38
C ASP A 900 29.66 -5.34 21.81
N GLN A 901 28.63 -6.17 21.63
CA GLN A 901 28.66 -7.62 21.82
C GLN A 901 29.26 -8.37 20.60
N GLY A 902 29.81 -7.68 19.60
CA GLY A 902 30.41 -8.25 18.40
C GLY A 902 29.48 -8.44 17.20
N ASN A 903 28.18 -8.15 17.35
CA ASN A 903 27.20 -8.32 16.28
C ASN A 903 27.29 -7.20 15.21
N THR A 904 26.68 -7.43 14.06
CA THR A 904 26.50 -6.41 13.02
C THR A 904 25.04 -5.95 13.00
N VAL A 905 24.84 -4.64 12.93
CA VAL A 905 23.49 -4.05 12.83
C VAL A 905 23.41 -3.21 11.58
N ILE A 906 22.53 -3.58 10.66
CA ILE A 906 22.18 -2.79 9.47
C ILE A 906 20.83 -2.11 9.74
N VAL A 907 20.79 -0.80 9.55
CA VAL A 907 19.60 0.02 9.77
C VAL A 907 19.25 0.75 8.47
N ILE A 908 18.06 0.51 7.93
CA ILE A 908 17.52 1.33 6.84
C ILE A 908 16.84 2.52 7.50
N GLU A 909 17.34 3.75 7.26
CA GLU A 909 16.89 4.92 7.98
C GLU A 909 16.93 6.22 7.18
N HIS A 910 16.08 7.16 7.62
CA HIS A 910 16.05 8.53 7.14
C HIS A 910 16.27 9.55 8.26
N ASN A 911 16.17 9.11 9.51
CA ASN A 911 16.38 9.96 10.68
C ASN A 911 17.84 10.34 10.83
N LEU A 912 18.11 11.66 10.82
CA LEU A 912 19.48 12.19 10.88
C LEU A 912 20.19 11.89 12.21
N ASP A 913 19.45 11.80 13.33
CA ASP A 913 20.03 11.49 14.64
C ASP A 913 20.61 10.05 14.69
N ILE A 914 19.95 9.09 13.99
CA ILE A 914 20.50 7.76 13.80
C ILE A 914 21.66 7.81 12.82
N LEU A 915 21.47 8.43 11.64
CA LEU A 915 22.50 8.44 10.59
C LEU A 915 23.80 9.11 11.05
N LYS A 916 23.73 10.20 11.82
CA LYS A 916 24.95 10.80 12.41
C LYS A 916 25.62 9.92 13.47
N SER A 917 24.90 8.92 14.01
CA SER A 917 25.36 8.07 15.13
C SER A 917 25.86 6.69 14.68
N VAL A 918 25.70 6.30 13.41
CA VAL A 918 26.19 5.03 12.86
C VAL A 918 27.69 5.07 12.58
N ASP A 919 28.33 3.91 12.46
CA ASP A 919 29.76 3.81 12.17
C ASP A 919 30.07 3.97 10.66
N TYR A 920 29.16 3.51 9.80
CA TYR A 920 29.30 3.54 8.34
C TYR A 920 27.94 3.74 7.66
N ILE A 921 27.91 4.44 6.54
CA ILE A 921 26.68 4.69 5.76
C ILE A 921 26.89 4.30 4.30
N PHE A 922 25.87 3.69 3.72
CA PHE A 922 25.69 3.56 2.27
C PHE A 922 24.54 4.47 1.85
N ASP A 923 24.80 5.42 0.98
CA ASP A 923 23.81 6.35 0.46
C ASP A 923 23.37 5.92 -0.93
N MET A 924 22.06 5.62 -1.08
CA MET A 924 21.48 5.12 -2.31
C MET A 924 20.74 6.24 -3.06
N GLY A 925 21.00 6.31 -4.36
CA GLY A 925 20.43 7.37 -5.17
C GLY A 925 20.79 7.25 -6.66
N PRO A 926 20.93 8.42 -7.36
CA PRO A 926 20.74 9.79 -6.86
C PRO A 926 19.27 10.19 -6.66
N GLU A 927 18.34 9.51 -7.34
CA GLU A 927 16.90 9.78 -7.35
C GLU A 927 16.10 8.52 -6.99
N GLY A 928 14.76 8.63 -6.91
CA GLY A 928 13.85 7.50 -6.83
C GLY A 928 13.60 6.85 -8.20
N GLY A 929 12.99 5.66 -8.22
CA GLY A 929 12.57 4.97 -9.43
C GLY A 929 13.72 4.59 -10.37
N LYS A 930 13.50 4.72 -11.67
CA LYS A 930 14.47 4.32 -12.72
C LYS A 930 15.77 5.15 -12.71
N ALA A 931 15.70 6.37 -12.19
CA ALA A 931 16.89 7.23 -12.07
C ALA A 931 17.76 6.86 -10.85
N GLY A 932 17.21 6.10 -9.90
CA GLY A 932 17.92 5.57 -8.73
C GLY A 932 18.64 4.25 -8.98
N GLY A 933 18.78 3.47 -7.92
CA GLY A 933 19.29 2.09 -7.96
C GLY A 933 20.81 1.97 -7.99
N LEU A 934 21.52 2.97 -7.49
CA LEU A 934 22.98 2.99 -7.35
C LEU A 934 23.37 3.34 -5.91
N ILE A 935 24.55 2.92 -5.47
CA ILE A 935 25.22 3.48 -4.31
C ILE A 935 26.01 4.70 -4.81
N VAL A 936 25.60 5.89 -4.36
CA VAL A 936 26.20 7.16 -4.82
C VAL A 936 27.35 7.60 -3.92
N ALA A 937 27.29 7.20 -2.65
CA ALA A 937 28.36 7.48 -1.70
C ALA A 937 28.41 6.41 -0.59
N GLU A 938 29.57 6.17 -0.02
CA GLU A 938 29.74 5.30 1.13
C GLU A 938 30.87 5.81 2.01
N GLY A 939 30.80 5.55 3.33
CA GLY A 939 31.82 5.99 4.27
C GLY A 939 31.27 6.30 5.67
N THR A 940 32.07 6.97 6.49
CA THR A 940 31.59 7.49 7.78
C THR A 940 30.66 8.69 7.55
N PRO A 941 29.78 9.02 8.51
CA PRO A 941 28.92 10.20 8.40
C PRO A 941 29.67 11.48 8.04
N GLU A 942 30.88 11.70 8.60
CA GLU A 942 31.74 12.84 8.33
C GLU A 942 32.30 12.86 6.89
N GLN A 943 32.56 11.67 6.32
CA GLN A 943 32.99 11.55 4.93
C GLN A 943 31.83 11.84 3.98
N LEU A 944 30.63 11.35 4.28
CA LEU A 944 29.45 11.62 3.47
C LEU A 944 29.04 13.10 3.50
N SER A 945 29.14 13.75 4.67
CA SER A 945 28.78 15.17 4.79
C SER A 945 29.62 16.09 3.88
N SER A 946 30.82 15.63 3.50
CA SER A 946 31.74 16.33 2.61
C SER A 946 31.71 15.83 1.16
N ASN A 947 30.93 14.78 0.84
CA ASN A 947 30.87 14.18 -0.49
C ASN A 947 29.77 14.85 -1.33
N PRO A 948 30.11 15.51 -2.46
CA PRO A 948 29.15 16.21 -3.30
C PRO A 948 28.17 15.27 -4.03
N ASP A 949 28.52 13.98 -4.18
CA ASP A 949 27.65 12.99 -4.83
C ASP A 949 26.59 12.44 -3.88
N SER A 950 26.77 12.60 -2.56
CA SER A 950 25.80 12.16 -1.56
C SER A 950 24.58 13.05 -1.51
N VAL A 951 23.39 12.44 -1.63
CA VAL A 951 22.11 13.15 -1.48
C VAL A 951 21.79 13.41 0.00
N THR A 952 22.22 12.52 0.88
CA THR A 952 22.04 12.61 2.35
C THR A 952 23.10 13.52 2.98
N GLY A 953 24.28 13.63 2.36
CA GLY A 953 25.44 14.37 2.88
C GLY A 953 25.17 15.80 3.33
N PRO A 954 24.55 16.66 2.53
CA PRO A 954 24.23 18.04 2.92
C PRO A 954 23.40 18.14 4.20
N PHE A 955 22.42 17.23 4.41
CA PHE A 955 21.61 17.19 5.62
C PHE A 955 22.38 16.68 6.85
N LEU A 956 23.32 15.76 6.63
CA LEU A 956 24.22 15.32 7.69
C LEU A 956 25.14 16.43 8.15
N ALA A 957 25.61 17.28 7.25
CA ALA A 957 26.45 18.42 7.58
C ALA A 957 25.75 19.47 8.47
N GLU A 958 24.40 19.53 8.43
CA GLU A 958 23.60 20.42 9.29
C GLU A 958 23.54 19.95 10.76
N VAL A 959 23.78 18.64 11.02
CA VAL A 959 23.57 18.01 12.34
C VAL A 959 24.83 17.38 12.96
N LEU A 960 25.94 17.29 12.22
CA LEU A 960 27.27 16.87 12.72
C LEU A 960 28.02 18.05 13.34
#